data_3ea048bdc9184629eb9c1683d0a1cb75
#
_entry.id   3ea048bdc9184629eb9c1683d0a1cb75
#
_cell.length_a   1.000
_cell.length_b   1.000
_cell.length_c   1.000
_cell.angle_alpha   90.00
_cell.angle_beta   90.00
_cell.angle_gamma   90.00
#
_symmetry.space_group_name_H-M   'P 1'
#
loop_
_entity.id
_entity.type
_entity.pdbx_description
1 polymer ?
#
loop_
_entity_poly.entity_id
_entity_poly.type
_entity_poly.pdbx_seq_one_letter_code
_entity_poly.pdbx_strand_id
1 'polypeptide(L)'
;MPLVPGTKLGPYEIQSAVGAGGMGEVYKARDTRLDRIVAIKVLPTHLSVHPELRARFDREAKAISSLQHPHICVLYDVGTQNDIDFLVMEYIEGETLYTRIARKPLTIEESVKIATEIADALEKAHRSGIVHRDLKPGNVMLTKSGSKLMDFGLAKPFGISGGSGLKSGPTSGMPDAASMATMAATMANLASPVTVAGTLIGTVQYMSPEQIQGKEADARSDIFAFGAMLYEMLSGKRAFQGKSQLSLASAILERDPDPIEPAPPLKISPALDQIVRTCLAKDPDDRFQSAHDLKLQLQWLGSSASQIGAPAITTAPRKKFSSILIAALAAGWLLAALAAAFVFLYSNRLTSARQPIHTKIEEPAGFDFAPIAPGAPVLSPDGQSIVFLALKKGVTWTPTANTTLFLESLATGEATPLAGTQGAMFPFWSPDGKYLAFFSEGKLKKIPVAGGPVQTLCDAPDGRGGSWNEQGTIIFAPRIAGPLQSVSDGGGSPADVTTAHKDDAQFTDRNPYFLPDGKHFLFVQRGKDSLGRVYGNSLQGGQPKEILPFGSNVVFSNGYLFYVKESALTAQAFDPSSMNFKGKPVTIAAKVEYLNARNLGYFSVSDNMLTYRASTVVNRDLAWFDLSGKELDHWGDPGPYVGGWFSSATQAAVLGRANAGGNGYSLWLSDVQRKTVNRLTPDMETSQSGALSPDGKDIWITTSTGYVSTLTRKSLTASGEEEKVIEKFDGHLTLQGISRDGRYLLFDHQDPKTDFDVYTMDLQGDRKLVPMLASSAAEHLADLSPDSKWLAYTSNETGEVELFVTSFPVPGTRWQVSSGGIRGTANWSADGKNLRYRQGDKVFNVELRYGGVKPEFSTPKELLTLPPNLTVISILPDEKRILALRPSGETVPTPMDFVLNWEHLVK
;
A
#
# COMPACT_ATOMS: atom_id res chain seq x y z
N MET A 1 -28.36 -14.41 -9.14
CA MET A 1 -28.55 -15.79 -9.68
C MET A 1 -28.80 -15.65 -11.19
N PRO A 2 -28.21 -16.50 -12.04
CA PRO A 2 -28.49 -16.48 -13.47
C PRO A 2 -29.99 -16.64 -13.75
N LEU A 3 -30.48 -15.88 -14.70
CA LEU A 3 -31.90 -15.98 -15.11
C LEU A 3 -32.12 -17.28 -15.92
N VAL A 4 -33.15 -18.01 -15.54
CA VAL A 4 -33.50 -19.25 -16.23
C VAL A 4 -34.46 -18.98 -17.41
N PRO A 5 -34.48 -19.83 -18.46
CA PRO A 5 -35.47 -19.74 -19.55
C PRO A 5 -36.91 -19.70 -19.02
N GLY A 6 -37.74 -18.82 -19.57
CA GLY A 6 -39.10 -18.56 -19.12
C GLY A 6 -39.24 -17.47 -18.06
N THR A 7 -38.12 -16.96 -17.48
CA THR A 7 -38.14 -15.79 -16.59
C THR A 7 -38.61 -14.56 -17.35
N LYS A 8 -39.54 -13.79 -16.76
CA LYS A 8 -40.06 -12.56 -17.37
C LYS A 8 -39.46 -11.33 -16.70
N LEU A 9 -38.91 -10.44 -17.50
CA LEU A 9 -38.49 -9.09 -17.12
C LEU A 9 -39.41 -8.10 -17.85
N GLY A 10 -40.49 -7.66 -17.18
CA GLY A 10 -41.57 -6.94 -17.82
C GLY A 10 -42.20 -7.73 -18.97
N PRO A 11 -42.26 -7.16 -20.17
CA PRO A 11 -42.78 -7.84 -21.36
C PRO A 11 -41.78 -8.76 -22.06
N TYR A 12 -40.56 -8.88 -21.50
CA TYR A 12 -39.48 -9.66 -22.12
C TYR A 12 -39.37 -11.02 -21.48
N GLU A 13 -39.45 -12.09 -22.28
CA GLU A 13 -39.31 -13.48 -21.79
C GLU A 13 -37.96 -14.04 -22.21
N ILE A 14 -37.16 -14.42 -21.21
CA ILE A 14 -35.81 -14.98 -21.38
C ILE A 14 -35.92 -16.34 -22.09
N GLN A 15 -35.15 -16.50 -23.17
CA GLN A 15 -35.06 -17.74 -23.93
C GLN A 15 -33.80 -18.55 -23.59
N SER A 16 -32.64 -17.89 -23.61
CA SER A 16 -31.35 -18.53 -23.31
C SER A 16 -30.30 -17.49 -22.92
N ALA A 17 -29.30 -17.95 -22.16
CA ALA A 17 -28.09 -17.14 -21.95
C ALA A 17 -27.30 -17.07 -23.26
N VAL A 18 -26.75 -15.90 -23.56
CA VAL A 18 -25.87 -15.63 -24.71
C VAL A 18 -24.43 -15.52 -24.26
N GLY A 19 -24.18 -14.90 -23.11
CA GLY A 19 -22.86 -14.75 -22.54
C GLY A 19 -22.89 -14.12 -21.14
N ALA A 20 -21.84 -14.36 -20.37
CA ALA A 20 -21.62 -13.73 -19.08
C ALA A 20 -20.21 -13.11 -19.06
N GLY A 21 -20.07 -11.93 -18.49
CA GLY A 21 -18.80 -11.22 -18.38
C GLY A 21 -18.78 -10.23 -17.23
N GLY A 22 -17.65 -9.57 -17.02
CA GLY A 22 -17.43 -8.62 -15.92
C GLY A 22 -18.40 -7.43 -15.85
N MET A 23 -19.19 -7.18 -16.92
CA MET A 23 -20.18 -6.10 -17.01
C MET A 23 -21.62 -6.60 -16.99
N GLY A 24 -21.86 -7.85 -16.57
CA GLY A 24 -23.19 -8.44 -16.48
C GLY A 24 -23.40 -9.65 -17.38
N GLU A 25 -24.61 -10.17 -17.34
CA GLU A 25 -25.05 -11.33 -18.11
C GLU A 25 -25.93 -10.88 -19.28
N VAL A 26 -25.74 -11.46 -20.46
CA VAL A 26 -26.52 -11.16 -21.65
C VAL A 26 -27.39 -12.36 -22.02
N TYR A 27 -28.67 -12.12 -22.22
CA TYR A 27 -29.68 -13.13 -22.54
C TYR A 27 -30.35 -12.81 -23.86
N LYS A 28 -30.67 -13.86 -24.62
CA LYS A 28 -31.63 -13.82 -25.71
C LYS A 28 -33.03 -13.86 -25.12
N ALA A 29 -33.90 -12.94 -25.50
CA ALA A 29 -35.26 -12.85 -25.00
C ALA A 29 -36.25 -12.52 -26.13
N ARG A 30 -37.54 -12.77 -25.87
CA ARG A 30 -38.63 -12.38 -26.77
C ARG A 30 -39.40 -11.22 -26.18
N ASP A 31 -39.51 -10.10 -26.88
CA ASP A 31 -40.48 -9.04 -26.58
C ASP A 31 -41.88 -9.52 -26.98
N THR A 32 -42.67 -9.85 -25.95
CA THR A 32 -43.99 -10.43 -26.14
C THR A 32 -45.03 -9.43 -26.65
N ARG A 33 -44.77 -8.13 -26.62
CA ARG A 33 -45.64 -7.05 -27.16
C ARG A 33 -45.47 -6.88 -28.65
N LEU A 34 -44.20 -6.93 -29.10
CA LEU A 34 -43.81 -6.64 -30.50
C LEU A 34 -43.43 -7.92 -31.27
N ASP A 35 -43.52 -9.06 -30.64
CA ASP A 35 -43.17 -10.39 -31.16
C ASP A 35 -41.81 -10.44 -31.87
N ARG A 36 -40.78 -9.86 -31.25
CA ARG A 36 -39.45 -9.82 -31.82
C ARG A 36 -38.40 -10.37 -30.80
N ILE A 37 -37.30 -10.84 -31.34
CA ILE A 37 -36.14 -11.25 -30.54
C ILE A 37 -35.32 -10.04 -30.19
N VAL A 38 -34.90 -9.96 -28.90
CA VAL A 38 -34.07 -8.91 -28.36
C VAL A 38 -32.93 -9.52 -27.53
N ALA A 39 -31.89 -8.75 -27.31
CA ALA A 39 -30.86 -9.07 -26.30
C ALA A 39 -31.12 -8.29 -25.01
N ILE A 40 -31.07 -8.94 -23.89
CA ILE A 40 -31.19 -8.32 -22.56
C ILE A 40 -29.87 -8.45 -21.83
N LYS A 41 -29.28 -7.30 -21.46
CA LYS A 41 -28.10 -7.23 -20.65
C LYS A 41 -28.50 -6.86 -19.23
N VAL A 42 -28.29 -7.79 -18.30
CA VAL A 42 -28.55 -7.60 -16.86
C VAL A 42 -27.33 -6.93 -16.23
N LEU A 43 -27.57 -5.86 -15.50
CA LEU A 43 -26.49 -5.09 -14.85
C LEU A 43 -26.13 -5.66 -13.48
N PRO A 44 -24.87 -5.54 -13.04
CA PRO A 44 -24.46 -5.98 -11.71
C PRO A 44 -25.18 -5.20 -10.60
N THR A 45 -25.58 -5.88 -9.52
CA THR A 45 -26.35 -5.32 -8.40
C THR A 45 -25.70 -4.14 -7.68
N HIS A 46 -24.38 -3.98 -7.74
CA HIS A 46 -23.70 -2.84 -7.11
C HIS A 46 -24.00 -1.49 -7.78
N LEU A 47 -24.50 -1.46 -9.02
CA LEU A 47 -24.92 -0.22 -9.69
C LEU A 47 -26.30 0.25 -9.24
N SER A 48 -27.14 -0.66 -8.71
CA SER A 48 -28.50 -0.37 -8.26
C SER A 48 -28.54 0.33 -6.90
N VAL A 49 -27.45 0.28 -6.11
CA VAL A 49 -27.41 0.74 -4.71
C VAL A 49 -27.22 2.26 -4.59
N HIS A 50 -26.69 2.95 -5.62
CA HIS A 50 -26.40 4.38 -5.56
C HIS A 50 -27.32 5.21 -6.47
N PRO A 51 -28.23 6.05 -5.91
CA PRO A 51 -29.19 6.82 -6.69
C PRO A 51 -28.59 7.77 -7.72
N GLU A 52 -27.43 8.35 -7.41
CA GLU A 52 -26.73 9.25 -8.35
C GLU A 52 -26.14 8.54 -9.57
N LEU A 53 -25.58 7.34 -9.37
CA LEU A 53 -25.08 6.51 -10.45
C LEU A 53 -26.21 6.05 -11.36
N ARG A 54 -27.37 5.73 -10.78
CA ARG A 54 -28.57 5.36 -11.53
C ARG A 54 -29.11 6.49 -12.38
N ALA A 55 -29.26 7.70 -11.80
CA ALA A 55 -29.74 8.87 -12.56
C ALA A 55 -28.81 9.28 -13.71
N ARG A 56 -27.52 9.01 -13.56
CA ARG A 56 -26.51 9.22 -14.62
C ARG A 56 -26.63 8.15 -15.70
N PHE A 57 -26.72 6.88 -15.30
CA PHE A 57 -26.93 5.75 -16.20
C PHE A 57 -28.19 5.96 -17.07
N ASP A 58 -29.30 6.37 -16.48
CA ASP A 58 -30.57 6.64 -17.22
C ASP A 58 -30.39 7.76 -18.25
N ARG A 59 -29.59 8.80 -17.93
CA ARG A 59 -29.30 9.89 -18.88
C ARG A 59 -28.41 9.42 -20.03
N GLU A 60 -27.36 8.65 -19.75
CA GLU A 60 -26.46 8.11 -20.77
C GLU A 60 -27.18 7.08 -21.66
N ALA A 61 -27.98 6.19 -21.08
CA ALA A 61 -28.80 5.25 -21.82
C ALA A 61 -29.81 5.95 -22.76
N LYS A 62 -30.45 7.02 -22.26
CA LYS A 62 -31.37 7.83 -23.07
C LYS A 62 -30.66 8.53 -24.24
N ALA A 63 -29.43 8.98 -24.05
CA ALA A 63 -28.63 9.55 -25.14
C ALA A 63 -28.28 8.50 -26.18
N ILE A 64 -27.85 7.30 -25.77
CA ILE A 64 -27.49 6.19 -26.65
C ILE A 64 -28.73 5.68 -27.42
N SER A 65 -29.89 5.61 -26.79
CA SER A 65 -31.13 5.17 -27.46
C SER A 65 -31.54 6.07 -28.65
N SER A 66 -31.05 7.32 -28.70
CA SER A 66 -31.28 8.23 -29.82
C SER A 66 -30.37 7.96 -31.04
N LEU A 67 -29.32 7.12 -30.88
CA LEU A 67 -28.39 6.79 -31.95
C LEU A 67 -29.03 5.78 -32.91
N GLN A 68 -29.33 6.21 -34.15
CA GLN A 68 -29.75 5.33 -35.22
C GLN A 68 -28.67 5.35 -36.29
N HIS A 69 -28.05 4.20 -36.54
CA HIS A 69 -26.98 4.05 -37.52
C HIS A 69 -26.82 2.56 -37.94
N PRO A 70 -26.55 2.22 -39.20
CA PRO A 70 -26.42 0.83 -39.63
C PRO A 70 -25.32 0.06 -38.89
N HIS A 71 -24.28 0.76 -38.47
CA HIS A 71 -23.12 0.19 -37.79
C HIS A 71 -23.12 0.42 -36.27
N ILE A 72 -24.27 0.73 -35.66
CA ILE A 72 -24.46 0.85 -34.20
C ILE A 72 -25.58 -0.09 -33.76
N CYS A 73 -25.35 -0.85 -32.68
CA CYS A 73 -26.39 -1.65 -32.03
C CYS A 73 -27.48 -0.76 -31.43
N VAL A 74 -28.74 -0.99 -31.76
CA VAL A 74 -29.85 -0.17 -31.29
C VAL A 74 -30.20 -0.55 -29.84
N LEU A 75 -30.26 0.44 -28.92
CA LEU A 75 -30.82 0.31 -27.60
C LEU A 75 -32.34 0.61 -27.68
N TYR A 76 -33.18 -0.38 -27.36
CA TYR A 76 -34.63 -0.29 -27.46
C TYR A 76 -35.30 0.20 -26.18
N ASP A 77 -34.82 -0.24 -25.02
CA ASP A 77 -35.47 0.03 -23.73
C ASP A 77 -34.50 -0.13 -22.55
N VAL A 78 -34.87 0.46 -21.44
CA VAL A 78 -34.18 0.32 -20.14
C VAL A 78 -35.23 0.00 -19.10
N GLY A 79 -35.02 -1.00 -18.28
CA GLY A 79 -36.01 -1.45 -17.30
C GLY A 79 -35.39 -1.85 -15.97
N THR A 80 -36.26 -1.85 -14.95
CA THR A 80 -35.96 -2.37 -13.61
C THR A 80 -37.10 -3.27 -13.18
N GLN A 81 -36.79 -4.47 -12.74
CA GLN A 81 -37.77 -5.38 -12.17
C GLN A 81 -37.12 -6.27 -11.11
N ASN A 82 -37.75 -6.39 -9.95
CA ASN A 82 -37.27 -7.18 -8.81
C ASN A 82 -35.81 -6.83 -8.44
N ASP A 83 -35.49 -5.53 -8.36
CA ASP A 83 -34.16 -4.97 -8.11
C ASP A 83 -33.08 -5.36 -9.15
N ILE A 84 -33.52 -5.84 -10.31
CA ILE A 84 -32.64 -6.13 -11.45
C ILE A 84 -32.79 -5.01 -12.48
N ASP A 85 -31.71 -4.25 -12.68
CA ASP A 85 -31.63 -3.26 -13.76
C ASP A 85 -31.15 -3.96 -15.02
N PHE A 86 -31.81 -3.67 -16.17
CA PHE A 86 -31.48 -4.31 -17.43
C PHE A 86 -31.65 -3.37 -18.64
N LEU A 87 -30.84 -3.64 -19.67
CA LEU A 87 -30.90 -2.98 -20.96
C LEU A 87 -31.50 -3.94 -21.98
N VAL A 88 -32.40 -3.43 -22.84
CA VAL A 88 -32.98 -4.16 -23.95
C VAL A 88 -32.43 -3.62 -25.26
N MET A 89 -31.73 -4.44 -26.00
CA MET A 89 -31.05 -4.02 -27.21
C MET A 89 -31.33 -4.96 -28.39
N GLU A 90 -30.93 -4.53 -29.59
CA GLU A 90 -30.97 -5.34 -30.82
C GLU A 90 -30.24 -6.67 -30.59
N TYR A 91 -30.89 -7.79 -30.89
CA TYR A 91 -30.25 -9.08 -30.96
C TYR A 91 -29.52 -9.23 -32.30
N ILE A 92 -28.18 -9.23 -32.26
CA ILE A 92 -27.34 -9.25 -33.44
C ILE A 92 -26.87 -10.68 -33.71
N GLU A 93 -27.19 -11.22 -34.90
CA GLU A 93 -26.66 -12.51 -35.34
C GLU A 93 -25.33 -12.34 -36.05
N GLY A 94 -24.28 -12.97 -35.53
CA GLY A 94 -22.93 -12.86 -36.06
C GLY A 94 -21.87 -13.40 -35.12
N GLU A 95 -20.61 -13.08 -35.40
CA GLU A 95 -19.49 -13.36 -34.51
C GLU A 95 -18.82 -12.05 -34.12
N THR A 96 -18.15 -12.04 -32.94
CA THR A 96 -17.39 -10.86 -32.52
C THR A 96 -16.11 -10.74 -33.37
N LEU A 97 -15.65 -9.52 -33.58
CA LEU A 97 -14.38 -9.26 -34.24
C LEU A 97 -13.21 -9.94 -33.46
N TYR A 98 -13.31 -10.04 -32.13
CA TYR A 98 -12.38 -10.79 -31.33
C TYR A 98 -12.29 -12.27 -31.75
N THR A 99 -13.43 -12.95 -31.85
CA THR A 99 -13.49 -14.35 -32.27
C THR A 99 -12.97 -14.52 -33.70
N ARG A 100 -13.28 -13.56 -34.59
CA ARG A 100 -12.85 -13.58 -35.99
C ARG A 100 -11.33 -13.45 -36.12
N ILE A 101 -10.70 -12.53 -35.38
CA ILE A 101 -9.23 -12.33 -35.38
C ILE A 101 -8.54 -13.59 -34.84
N ALA A 102 -9.05 -14.15 -33.72
CA ALA A 102 -8.46 -15.32 -33.06
C ALA A 102 -8.47 -16.59 -33.97
N ARG A 103 -9.48 -16.70 -34.84
CA ARG A 103 -9.64 -17.87 -35.71
C ARG A 103 -8.71 -17.82 -36.95
N LYS A 104 -8.56 -16.66 -37.57
CA LYS A 104 -7.75 -16.48 -38.80
C LYS A 104 -7.43 -15.00 -38.99
N PRO A 105 -6.18 -14.64 -39.37
CA PRO A 105 -5.85 -13.27 -39.74
C PRO A 105 -6.80 -12.71 -40.80
N LEU A 106 -7.12 -11.42 -40.70
CA LEU A 106 -7.93 -10.69 -41.67
C LEU A 106 -7.06 -10.29 -42.86
N THR A 107 -7.68 -10.20 -44.06
CA THR A 107 -6.99 -9.54 -45.18
C THR A 107 -6.94 -8.03 -44.96
N ILE A 108 -6.05 -7.35 -45.70
CA ILE A 108 -5.95 -5.89 -45.60
C ILE A 108 -7.29 -5.24 -46.04
N GLU A 109 -7.91 -5.77 -47.10
CA GLU A 109 -9.20 -5.27 -47.57
C GLU A 109 -10.31 -5.46 -46.53
N GLU A 110 -10.38 -6.66 -45.91
CA GLU A 110 -11.35 -6.91 -44.83
C GLU A 110 -11.11 -5.96 -43.64
N SER A 111 -9.85 -5.78 -43.27
CA SER A 111 -9.47 -4.89 -42.15
C SER A 111 -9.85 -3.43 -42.43
N VAL A 112 -9.54 -2.92 -43.61
CA VAL A 112 -9.87 -1.54 -44.01
C VAL A 112 -11.39 -1.35 -44.13
N LYS A 113 -12.13 -2.34 -44.64
CA LYS A 113 -13.60 -2.27 -44.72
C LYS A 113 -14.22 -2.19 -43.32
N ILE A 114 -13.87 -3.12 -42.42
CA ILE A 114 -14.35 -3.15 -41.03
C ILE A 114 -13.97 -1.85 -40.31
N ALA A 115 -12.74 -1.39 -40.47
CA ALA A 115 -12.26 -0.15 -39.89
C ALA A 115 -13.06 1.07 -40.39
N THR A 116 -13.39 1.13 -41.67
CA THR A 116 -14.20 2.22 -42.23
C THR A 116 -15.60 2.24 -41.63
N GLU A 117 -16.25 1.08 -41.51
CA GLU A 117 -17.59 0.93 -40.91
C GLU A 117 -17.61 1.33 -39.40
N ILE A 118 -16.55 0.98 -38.66
CA ILE A 118 -16.40 1.38 -37.26
C ILE A 118 -16.14 2.89 -37.13
N ALA A 119 -15.28 3.46 -38.00
CA ALA A 119 -15.04 4.90 -38.02
C ALA A 119 -16.32 5.69 -38.35
N ASP A 120 -17.19 5.17 -39.24
CA ASP A 120 -18.49 5.74 -39.52
C ASP A 120 -19.45 5.71 -38.33
N ALA A 121 -19.46 4.62 -37.59
CA ALA A 121 -20.20 4.49 -36.33
C ALA A 121 -19.73 5.49 -35.27
N LEU A 122 -18.39 5.60 -35.08
CA LEU A 122 -17.79 6.54 -34.15
C LEU A 122 -18.07 7.99 -34.53
N GLU A 123 -17.99 8.34 -35.84
CA GLU A 123 -18.34 9.67 -36.30
C GLU A 123 -19.77 10.04 -35.90
N LYS A 124 -20.73 9.13 -36.10
CA LYS A 124 -22.14 9.35 -35.72
C LYS A 124 -22.29 9.57 -34.21
N ALA A 125 -21.63 8.74 -33.39
CA ALA A 125 -21.67 8.86 -31.94
C ALA A 125 -21.05 10.18 -31.46
N HIS A 126 -19.84 10.51 -31.93
CA HIS A 126 -19.12 11.71 -31.56
C HIS A 126 -19.88 12.99 -31.93
N ARG A 127 -20.50 13.05 -33.12
CA ARG A 127 -21.39 14.17 -33.51
C ARG A 127 -22.60 14.33 -32.61
N SER A 128 -23.04 13.27 -31.96
CA SER A 128 -24.11 13.31 -30.95
C SER A 128 -23.60 13.56 -29.52
N GLY A 129 -22.33 13.89 -29.35
CA GLY A 129 -21.69 14.13 -28.03
C GLY A 129 -21.45 12.87 -27.21
N ILE A 130 -21.47 11.69 -27.84
CA ILE A 130 -21.33 10.40 -27.17
C ILE A 130 -19.96 9.81 -27.49
N VAL A 131 -19.15 9.53 -26.46
CA VAL A 131 -17.86 8.86 -26.56
C VAL A 131 -18.04 7.41 -26.14
N HIS A 132 -17.45 6.47 -26.87
CA HIS A 132 -17.64 5.03 -26.62
C HIS A 132 -16.91 4.54 -25.35
N ARG A 133 -15.68 4.98 -25.11
CA ARG A 133 -14.86 4.74 -23.94
C ARG A 133 -14.42 3.30 -23.64
N ASP A 134 -14.93 2.31 -24.36
CA ASP A 134 -14.58 0.89 -24.20
C ASP A 134 -14.50 0.17 -25.56
N LEU A 135 -13.93 0.84 -26.56
CA LEU A 135 -13.78 0.30 -27.91
C LEU A 135 -12.72 -0.83 -27.90
N LYS A 136 -13.14 -2.02 -28.33
CA LYS A 136 -12.31 -3.23 -28.41
C LYS A 136 -12.93 -4.26 -29.35
N PRO A 137 -12.18 -5.25 -29.86
CA PRO A 137 -12.72 -6.26 -30.78
C PRO A 137 -13.91 -7.05 -30.22
N GLY A 138 -14.01 -7.23 -28.90
CA GLY A 138 -15.16 -7.90 -28.26
C GLY A 138 -16.46 -7.10 -28.33
N ASN A 139 -16.39 -5.78 -28.52
CA ASN A 139 -17.55 -4.89 -28.65
C ASN A 139 -17.92 -4.56 -30.10
N VAL A 140 -17.39 -5.30 -31.07
CA VAL A 140 -17.72 -5.20 -32.51
C VAL A 140 -18.27 -6.54 -32.97
N MET A 141 -19.53 -6.55 -33.48
CA MET A 141 -20.13 -7.73 -34.09
C MET A 141 -20.02 -7.66 -35.60
N LEU A 142 -19.57 -8.74 -36.21
CA LEU A 142 -19.53 -8.92 -37.67
C LEU A 142 -20.79 -9.65 -38.11
N THR A 143 -21.58 -9.01 -38.95
CA THR A 143 -22.83 -9.54 -39.51
C THR A 143 -22.77 -9.66 -41.01
N LYS A 144 -23.79 -10.27 -41.64
CA LYS A 144 -23.91 -10.33 -43.08
C LYS A 144 -24.07 -8.95 -43.74
N SER A 145 -24.58 -7.97 -43.01
CA SER A 145 -24.83 -6.59 -43.47
C SER A 145 -23.69 -5.61 -43.15
N GLY A 146 -22.63 -6.06 -42.51
CA GLY A 146 -21.48 -5.23 -42.05
C GLY A 146 -21.20 -5.36 -40.57
N SER A 147 -20.27 -4.56 -40.06
CA SER A 147 -19.94 -4.52 -38.64
C SER A 147 -20.91 -3.64 -37.85
N LYS A 148 -21.16 -4.02 -36.58
CA LYS A 148 -21.98 -3.25 -35.63
C LYS A 148 -21.23 -3.06 -34.33
N LEU A 149 -21.15 -1.81 -33.87
CA LEU A 149 -20.55 -1.41 -32.63
C LEU A 149 -21.55 -1.55 -31.46
N MET A 150 -21.14 -2.19 -30.40
CA MET A 150 -21.96 -2.51 -29.22
C MET A 150 -21.36 -1.88 -27.96
N ASP A 151 -22.13 -1.89 -26.85
CA ASP A 151 -21.66 -1.62 -25.50
C ASP A 151 -20.90 -0.29 -25.31
N PHE A 152 -21.52 0.82 -25.70
CA PHE A 152 -21.08 2.15 -25.29
C PHE A 152 -20.98 2.19 -23.75
N GLY A 153 -19.90 2.69 -23.21
CA GLY A 153 -19.41 2.54 -21.83
C GLY A 153 -20.34 2.91 -20.65
N LEU A 154 -21.60 2.52 -20.72
CA LEU A 154 -22.67 2.79 -19.73
C LEU A 154 -22.39 2.27 -18.31
N ALA A 155 -21.42 1.36 -18.12
CA ALA A 155 -21.21 0.67 -16.87
C ALA A 155 -19.86 0.99 -16.18
N LYS A 156 -19.10 1.98 -16.67
CA LYS A 156 -17.85 2.37 -16.02
C LYS A 156 -18.09 3.56 -15.08
N PRO A 157 -17.90 3.41 -13.75
CA PRO A 157 -17.98 4.54 -12.82
C PRO A 157 -16.80 5.49 -13.09
N PHE A 158 -17.10 6.71 -13.49
CA PHE A 158 -16.16 7.83 -13.51
C PHE A 158 -16.24 8.58 -12.17
N GLY A 159 -15.10 9.05 -11.69
CA GLY A 159 -14.97 9.80 -10.47
C GLY A 159 -15.93 10.99 -10.36
N ILE A 160 -16.39 11.20 -9.16
CA ILE A 160 -17.34 12.22 -8.74
C ILE A 160 -16.77 13.61 -9.04
N SER A 161 -17.34 14.28 -10.03
CA SER A 161 -17.18 15.73 -10.18
C SER A 161 -18.49 16.39 -9.73
N GLY A 162 -18.46 16.98 -8.52
CA GLY A 162 -19.53 17.80 -8.01
C GLY A 162 -19.73 19.02 -8.92
N GLY A 163 -20.95 19.17 -9.42
CA GLY A 163 -21.34 20.35 -10.16
C GLY A 163 -21.68 21.51 -9.26
N SER A 164 -21.10 22.64 -9.49
CA SER A 164 -21.78 23.94 -9.44
C SER A 164 -20.89 24.98 -10.13
N GLY A 165 -21.50 25.70 -11.07
CA GLY A 165 -20.79 26.67 -11.90
C GLY A 165 -20.25 27.87 -11.14
N LEU A 166 -19.06 28.26 -11.57
CA LEU A 166 -18.65 29.68 -11.57
C LEU A 166 -17.46 29.83 -12.54
N LYS A 167 -17.59 30.77 -13.45
CA LYS A 167 -16.55 31.18 -14.41
C LYS A 167 -15.43 31.87 -13.69
N SER A 168 -14.19 31.51 -13.96
CA SER A 168 -13.06 32.45 -13.98
C SER A 168 -11.82 31.81 -14.62
N GLY A 169 -11.06 32.62 -15.28
CA GLY A 169 -10.02 32.41 -16.26
C GLY A 169 -8.72 31.71 -15.81
N PRO A 170 -7.70 31.67 -16.70
CA PRO A 170 -6.64 30.70 -16.67
C PRO A 170 -5.50 31.08 -15.71
N THR A 171 -5.17 30.18 -14.81
CA THR A 171 -3.87 30.17 -14.14
C THR A 171 -3.29 28.76 -14.14
N SER A 172 -2.09 28.69 -14.65
CA SER A 172 -1.21 27.52 -14.65
C SER A 172 -0.89 27.06 -13.23
N GLY A 173 -1.07 25.75 -12.94
CA GLY A 173 -0.63 25.17 -11.68
C GLY A 173 -1.15 23.77 -11.46
N MET A 174 -0.28 22.82 -11.27
CA MET A 174 -0.31 21.48 -10.70
C MET A 174 -1.65 20.69 -10.65
N PRO A 175 -1.65 19.39 -10.98
CA PRO A 175 -2.85 18.58 -10.93
C PRO A 175 -3.29 18.33 -9.48
N ASP A 176 -4.58 18.56 -9.26
CA ASP A 176 -5.27 18.49 -7.99
C ASP A 176 -5.40 17.05 -7.45
N ALA A 177 -5.39 16.90 -6.13
CA ALA A 177 -5.55 15.62 -5.41
C ALA A 177 -6.83 14.83 -5.80
N ALA A 178 -7.83 15.51 -6.38
CA ALA A 178 -9.04 14.90 -6.93
C ALA A 178 -8.78 14.03 -8.16
N SER A 179 -7.76 14.34 -8.98
CA SER A 179 -7.38 13.55 -10.17
C SER A 179 -6.74 12.22 -9.77
N MET A 180 -6.02 12.20 -8.63
CA MET A 180 -5.40 10.98 -8.09
C MET A 180 -6.44 10.03 -7.46
N ALA A 181 -7.46 10.56 -6.81
CA ALA A 181 -8.56 9.76 -6.27
C ALA A 181 -9.37 9.07 -7.39
N THR A 182 -9.46 9.71 -8.55
CA THR A 182 -10.16 9.16 -9.73
C THR A 182 -9.39 8.01 -10.36
N MET A 183 -8.05 8.05 -10.38
CA MET A 183 -7.21 6.94 -10.82
C MET A 183 -7.36 5.71 -9.90
N ALA A 184 -7.32 5.93 -8.60
CA ALA A 184 -7.49 4.87 -7.61
C ALA A 184 -8.88 4.22 -7.69
N ALA A 185 -9.95 5.02 -7.88
CA ALA A 185 -11.31 4.53 -8.03
C ALA A 185 -11.51 3.76 -9.35
N THR A 186 -10.85 4.15 -10.43
CA THR A 186 -10.92 3.45 -11.73
C THR A 186 -10.19 2.11 -11.67
N MET A 187 -9.08 2.02 -10.94
CA MET A 187 -8.35 0.76 -10.74
C MET A 187 -9.01 -0.15 -9.69
N ALA A 188 -9.56 0.40 -8.61
CA ALA A 188 -10.27 -0.37 -7.59
C ALA A 188 -11.58 -1.01 -8.09
N ASN A 189 -12.29 -0.37 -9.02
CA ASN A 189 -13.51 -0.93 -9.64
C ASN A 189 -13.23 -2.01 -10.72
N LEU A 190 -11.97 -2.20 -11.10
CA LEU A 190 -11.55 -3.33 -11.94
C LEU A 190 -11.25 -4.61 -11.12
N ALA A 191 -11.26 -4.52 -9.81
CA ALA A 191 -10.87 -5.58 -8.87
C ALA A 191 -12.04 -6.17 -8.07
N SER A 192 -13.24 -6.35 -8.65
CA SER A 192 -14.30 -7.14 -8.00
C SER A 192 -14.06 -8.64 -8.20
N PRO A 193 -14.15 -9.45 -7.14
CA PRO A 193 -13.87 -10.89 -7.21
C PRO A 193 -15.06 -11.63 -7.83
N VAL A 194 -14.78 -12.45 -8.76
CA VAL A 194 -15.50 -13.50 -9.48
C VAL A 194 -15.48 -13.25 -10.99
N THR A 195 -14.56 -13.85 -11.68
CA THR A 195 -14.75 -14.77 -12.81
C THR A 195 -13.45 -15.04 -13.57
N VAL A 196 -13.18 -16.30 -13.80
CA VAL A 196 -12.36 -16.96 -14.84
C VAL A 196 -11.16 -16.16 -15.38
N ALA A 197 -9.98 -16.66 -15.09
CA ALA A 197 -8.71 -16.21 -15.65
C ALA A 197 -8.79 -16.01 -17.17
N GLY A 198 -8.64 -14.78 -17.63
CA GLY A 198 -8.58 -14.41 -19.04
C GLY A 198 -9.38 -13.18 -19.46
N THR A 199 -10.46 -12.80 -18.78
CA THR A 199 -11.38 -11.74 -19.23
C THR A 199 -11.02 -10.33 -18.74
N LEU A 200 -10.30 -10.19 -17.64
CA LEU A 200 -9.96 -8.87 -17.08
C LEU A 200 -8.72 -8.23 -17.71
N ILE A 201 -7.80 -9.05 -18.22
CA ILE A 201 -6.58 -8.58 -18.91
C ILE A 201 -6.93 -7.94 -20.27
N GLY A 202 -8.06 -8.29 -20.87
CA GLY A 202 -8.46 -7.84 -22.21
C GLY A 202 -8.86 -6.37 -22.34
N THR A 203 -9.29 -5.69 -21.28
CA THR A 203 -9.86 -4.34 -21.40
C THR A 203 -8.80 -3.23 -21.39
N VAL A 204 -7.72 -3.39 -20.61
CA VAL A 204 -6.66 -2.37 -20.49
C VAL A 204 -5.88 -2.18 -21.79
N GLN A 205 -5.83 -3.17 -22.65
CA GLN A 205 -5.01 -3.22 -23.87
C GLN A 205 -5.43 -2.22 -24.97
N TYR A 206 -6.64 -1.69 -24.90
CA TYR A 206 -7.20 -0.73 -25.86
C TYR A 206 -7.44 0.64 -25.21
N MET A 207 -7.13 0.80 -23.91
CA MET A 207 -7.26 2.09 -23.23
C MET A 207 -6.26 3.09 -23.77
N SER A 208 -6.70 4.32 -23.94
CA SER A 208 -5.83 5.43 -24.33
C SER A 208 -4.94 5.87 -23.16
N PRO A 209 -3.81 6.54 -23.42
CA PRO A 209 -2.93 7.09 -22.40
C PRO A 209 -3.66 7.94 -21.36
N GLU A 210 -4.56 8.83 -21.80
CA GLU A 210 -5.36 9.69 -20.94
C GLU A 210 -6.34 8.90 -20.06
N GLN A 211 -6.93 7.80 -20.56
CA GLN A 211 -7.77 6.91 -19.75
C GLN A 211 -6.96 6.19 -18.67
N ILE A 212 -5.77 5.74 -19.00
CA ILE A 212 -4.86 5.11 -18.02
C ILE A 212 -4.43 6.13 -16.98
N GLN A 213 -4.23 7.39 -17.36
CA GLN A 213 -3.89 8.49 -16.46
C GLN A 213 -5.08 9.03 -15.66
N GLY A 214 -6.30 8.48 -15.83
CA GLY A 214 -7.50 8.95 -15.15
C GLY A 214 -7.98 10.34 -15.61
N LYS A 215 -7.50 10.84 -16.73
CA LYS A 215 -7.95 12.09 -17.33
C LYS A 215 -9.30 11.89 -18.04
N GLU A 216 -9.99 12.97 -18.36
CA GLU A 216 -11.24 12.90 -19.08
C GLU A 216 -11.04 12.35 -20.49
N ALA A 217 -11.80 11.31 -20.84
CA ALA A 217 -11.76 10.66 -22.14
C ALA A 217 -12.71 11.40 -23.10
N ASP A 218 -12.18 11.86 -24.23
CA ASP A 218 -12.93 12.48 -25.32
C ASP A 218 -12.96 11.60 -26.59
N ALA A 219 -13.43 12.13 -27.71
CA ALA A 219 -13.48 11.44 -28.98
C ALA A 219 -12.12 10.89 -29.47
N ARG A 220 -11.01 11.52 -29.08
CA ARG A 220 -9.64 11.12 -29.43
C ARG A 220 -9.17 9.90 -28.64
N SER A 221 -9.81 9.61 -27.50
CA SER A 221 -9.59 8.36 -26.75
C SER A 221 -10.13 7.16 -27.51
N ASP A 222 -11.30 7.30 -28.14
CA ASP A 222 -11.86 6.26 -29.02
C ASP A 222 -11.00 6.05 -30.27
N ILE A 223 -10.40 7.12 -30.79
CA ILE A 223 -9.47 7.05 -31.94
C ILE A 223 -8.21 6.27 -31.58
N PHE A 224 -7.68 6.42 -30.37
CA PHE A 224 -6.57 5.60 -29.90
C PHE A 224 -6.95 4.12 -29.81
N ALA A 225 -8.09 3.82 -29.17
CA ALA A 225 -8.60 2.46 -29.05
C ALA A 225 -8.89 1.83 -30.43
N PHE A 226 -9.39 2.64 -31.38
CA PHE A 226 -9.55 2.27 -32.77
C PHE A 226 -8.20 1.90 -33.44
N GLY A 227 -7.16 2.71 -33.22
CA GLY A 227 -5.80 2.44 -33.71
C GLY A 227 -5.24 1.12 -33.20
N ALA A 228 -5.43 0.84 -31.89
CA ALA A 228 -5.00 -0.41 -31.28
C ALA A 228 -5.73 -1.63 -31.86
N MET A 229 -7.01 -1.49 -32.12
CA MET A 229 -7.84 -2.52 -32.76
C MET A 229 -7.47 -2.73 -34.23
N LEU A 230 -7.24 -1.65 -35.00
CA LEU A 230 -6.79 -1.73 -36.38
C LEU A 230 -5.42 -2.39 -36.51
N TYR A 231 -4.49 -2.06 -35.62
CA TYR A 231 -3.20 -2.73 -35.54
C TYR A 231 -3.37 -4.25 -35.38
N GLU A 232 -4.26 -4.67 -34.45
CA GLU A 232 -4.49 -6.09 -34.18
C GLU A 232 -5.17 -6.79 -35.38
N MET A 233 -6.07 -6.12 -36.06
CA MET A 233 -6.70 -6.65 -37.29
C MET A 233 -5.66 -6.90 -38.41
N LEU A 234 -4.68 -6.01 -38.55
CA LEU A 234 -3.66 -6.05 -39.60
C LEU A 234 -2.50 -7.01 -39.29
N SER A 235 -2.10 -7.09 -38.04
CA SER A 235 -0.91 -7.87 -37.61
C SER A 235 -1.26 -9.23 -37.02
N GLY A 236 -2.50 -9.44 -36.57
CA GLY A 236 -2.88 -10.57 -35.70
C GLY A 236 -2.28 -10.52 -34.31
N LYS A 237 -1.56 -9.45 -33.96
CA LYS A 237 -0.92 -9.23 -32.65
C LYS A 237 -1.48 -7.96 -32.05
N ARG A 238 -1.48 -7.87 -30.74
CA ARG A 238 -1.90 -6.66 -30.04
C ARG A 238 -0.86 -5.56 -30.17
N ALA A 239 -1.31 -4.31 -30.31
CA ALA A 239 -0.45 -3.15 -30.50
C ALA A 239 0.51 -2.94 -29.31
N PHE A 240 0.03 -3.24 -28.10
CA PHE A 240 0.81 -3.16 -26.88
C PHE A 240 0.72 -4.50 -26.14
N GLN A 241 1.86 -4.96 -25.66
CA GLN A 241 1.98 -6.18 -24.89
C GLN A 241 2.75 -5.91 -23.62
N GLY A 242 2.32 -6.54 -22.52
CA GLY A 242 2.98 -6.47 -21.24
C GLY A 242 2.74 -7.76 -20.48
N LYS A 243 3.73 -8.18 -19.68
CA LYS A 243 3.59 -9.36 -18.82
C LYS A 243 2.71 -9.07 -17.59
N SER A 244 2.36 -7.82 -17.35
CA SER A 244 1.45 -7.36 -16.28
C SER A 244 0.58 -6.20 -16.74
N GLN A 245 -0.48 -5.90 -16.02
CA GLN A 245 -1.29 -4.70 -16.26
C GLN A 245 -0.43 -3.44 -16.18
N LEU A 246 0.50 -3.39 -15.25
CA LEU A 246 1.40 -2.26 -15.08
C LEU A 246 2.39 -2.14 -16.25
N SER A 247 3.01 -3.25 -16.68
CA SER A 247 3.91 -3.24 -17.85
C SER A 247 3.17 -2.96 -19.16
N LEU A 248 1.89 -3.35 -19.23
CA LEU A 248 1.02 -3.02 -20.35
C LEU A 248 0.63 -1.52 -20.31
N ALA A 249 0.28 -0.99 -19.15
CA ALA A 249 0.00 0.44 -19.00
C ALA A 249 1.23 1.28 -19.36
N SER A 250 2.42 0.92 -18.89
CA SER A 250 3.68 1.57 -19.28
C SER A 250 3.92 1.46 -20.79
N ALA A 251 3.66 0.31 -21.41
CA ALA A 251 3.77 0.16 -22.86
C ALA A 251 2.81 1.08 -23.62
N ILE A 252 1.57 1.23 -23.15
CA ILE A 252 0.59 2.12 -23.77
C ILE A 252 0.99 3.61 -23.59
N LEU A 253 1.53 3.96 -22.43
CA LEU A 253 1.92 5.34 -22.14
C LEU A 253 3.19 5.77 -22.88
N GLU A 254 4.15 4.86 -23.07
CA GLU A 254 5.53 5.25 -23.42
C GLU A 254 6.05 4.62 -24.70
N ARG A 255 5.54 3.45 -25.13
CA ARG A 255 6.11 2.72 -26.26
C ARG A 255 5.28 2.90 -27.51
N ASP A 256 5.96 3.10 -28.63
CA ASP A 256 5.32 2.94 -29.92
C ASP A 256 5.08 1.44 -30.20
N PRO A 257 3.99 1.10 -30.93
CA PRO A 257 3.78 -0.27 -31.34
C PRO A 257 4.90 -0.73 -32.28
N ASP A 258 5.21 -2.04 -32.22
CA ASP A 258 6.14 -2.62 -33.15
C ASP A 258 5.68 -2.37 -34.60
N PRO A 259 6.61 -2.34 -35.60
CA PRO A 259 6.22 -2.27 -37.00
C PRO A 259 5.23 -3.38 -37.35
N ILE A 260 4.20 -3.03 -38.11
CA ILE A 260 3.20 -4.02 -38.51
C ILE A 260 3.81 -4.96 -39.56
N GLU A 261 4.04 -6.21 -39.13
CA GLU A 261 4.49 -7.29 -40.02
C GLU A 261 3.29 -8.17 -40.38
N PRO A 262 2.68 -7.99 -41.58
CA PRO A 262 1.61 -8.88 -42.00
C PRO A 262 2.16 -10.27 -42.34
N ALA A 263 1.29 -11.28 -42.25
CA ALA A 263 1.65 -12.63 -42.66
C ALA A 263 2.01 -12.64 -44.18
N PRO A 264 3.16 -13.25 -44.55
CA PRO A 264 3.53 -13.33 -45.97
C PRO A 264 2.43 -13.91 -46.84
N PRO A 265 2.16 -13.38 -48.05
CA PRO A 265 3.01 -12.53 -48.89
C PRO A 265 2.64 -11.02 -48.90
N LEU A 266 1.86 -10.54 -47.95
CA LEU A 266 1.26 -9.20 -47.93
C LEU A 266 2.25 -8.14 -47.39
N LYS A 267 2.31 -6.98 -48.09
CA LYS A 267 3.02 -5.79 -47.58
C LYS A 267 1.97 -4.70 -47.30
N ILE A 268 2.03 -4.15 -46.08
CA ILE A 268 1.19 -3.01 -45.71
C ILE A 268 1.66 -1.77 -46.47
N SER A 269 0.72 -0.96 -46.97
CA SER A 269 1.08 0.30 -47.60
C SER A 269 1.61 1.28 -46.50
N PRO A 270 2.64 2.11 -46.84
CA PRO A 270 3.14 3.12 -45.89
C PRO A 270 2.02 4.06 -45.38
N ALA A 271 1.02 4.33 -46.19
CA ALA A 271 -0.11 5.17 -45.81
C ALA A 271 -1.01 4.51 -44.73
N LEU A 272 -1.20 3.18 -44.79
CA LEU A 272 -1.96 2.46 -43.76
C LEU A 272 -1.18 2.35 -42.43
N ASP A 273 0.13 2.12 -42.50
CA ASP A 273 1.00 2.16 -41.30
C ASP A 273 0.97 3.55 -40.64
N GLN A 274 1.00 4.62 -41.47
CA GLN A 274 0.90 5.99 -40.97
C GLN A 274 -0.44 6.28 -40.28
N ILE A 275 -1.55 5.79 -40.79
CA ILE A 275 -2.88 5.94 -40.15
C ILE A 275 -2.87 5.29 -38.77
N VAL A 276 -2.36 4.05 -38.67
CA VAL A 276 -2.28 3.36 -37.36
C VAL A 276 -1.40 4.13 -36.38
N ARG A 277 -0.22 4.59 -36.82
CA ARG A 277 0.69 5.38 -35.96
C ARG A 277 0.07 6.69 -35.50
N THR A 278 -0.62 7.39 -36.41
CA THR A 278 -1.33 8.64 -36.05
C THR A 278 -2.43 8.38 -35.02
N CYS A 279 -3.21 7.31 -35.18
CA CYS A 279 -4.21 6.94 -34.17
C CYS A 279 -3.56 6.61 -32.81
N LEU A 280 -2.39 5.96 -32.78
CA LEU A 280 -1.68 5.49 -31.58
C LEU A 280 -0.68 6.51 -31.00
N ALA A 281 -0.68 7.76 -31.50
CA ALA A 281 0.10 8.84 -30.91
C ALA A 281 -0.28 9.03 -29.43
N LYS A 282 0.72 9.28 -28.58
CA LYS A 282 0.52 9.35 -27.13
C LYS A 282 -0.20 10.63 -26.72
N ASP A 283 0.16 11.75 -27.34
CA ASP A 283 -0.55 13.01 -27.18
C ASP A 283 -1.85 12.99 -27.99
N PRO A 284 -3.02 13.24 -27.38
CA PRO A 284 -4.29 13.36 -28.10
C PRO A 284 -4.26 14.40 -29.25
N ASP A 285 -3.45 15.45 -29.12
CA ASP A 285 -3.35 16.51 -30.12
C ASP A 285 -2.60 16.07 -31.38
N ASP A 286 -1.77 15.03 -31.30
CA ASP A 286 -1.07 14.42 -32.45
C ASP A 286 -1.90 13.34 -33.18
N ARG A 287 -3.10 13.03 -32.69
CA ARG A 287 -4.02 12.06 -33.33
C ARG A 287 -4.92 12.73 -34.35
N PHE A 288 -5.67 11.91 -35.07
CA PHE A 288 -6.85 12.43 -35.80
C PHE A 288 -7.77 13.17 -34.80
N GLN A 289 -8.19 14.37 -35.14
CA GLN A 289 -9.05 15.18 -34.28
C GLN A 289 -10.53 14.82 -34.42
N SER A 290 -10.91 14.06 -35.44
CA SER A 290 -12.26 13.53 -35.58
C SER A 290 -12.28 12.14 -36.26
N ALA A 291 -13.29 11.33 -35.91
CA ALA A 291 -13.53 10.06 -36.59
C ALA A 291 -13.93 10.25 -38.07
N HIS A 292 -14.39 11.44 -38.43
CA HIS A 292 -14.66 11.80 -39.83
C HIS A 292 -13.39 11.83 -40.68
N ASP A 293 -12.33 12.49 -40.20
CA ASP A 293 -11.04 12.58 -40.90
C ASP A 293 -10.41 11.21 -41.08
N LEU A 294 -10.49 10.40 -40.01
CA LEU A 294 -10.02 9.02 -40.01
C LEU A 294 -10.77 8.17 -41.04
N LYS A 295 -12.11 8.29 -41.11
CA LYS A 295 -12.94 7.60 -42.09
C LYS A 295 -12.56 7.98 -43.52
N LEU A 296 -12.38 9.27 -43.81
CA LEU A 296 -12.00 9.74 -45.14
C LEU A 296 -10.65 9.18 -45.58
N GLN A 297 -9.67 9.13 -44.71
CA GLN A 297 -8.34 8.54 -44.98
C GLN A 297 -8.45 7.05 -45.32
N LEU A 298 -9.28 6.30 -44.58
CA LEU A 298 -9.50 4.87 -44.82
C LEU A 298 -10.23 4.62 -46.16
N GLN A 299 -11.23 5.45 -46.49
CA GLN A 299 -11.94 5.38 -47.76
C GLN A 299 -11.05 5.68 -48.97
N TRP A 300 -10.16 6.66 -48.84
CA TRP A 300 -9.18 6.99 -49.88
C TRP A 300 -8.22 5.82 -50.14
N LEU A 301 -7.75 5.12 -49.09
CA LEU A 301 -6.94 3.93 -49.25
C LEU A 301 -7.67 2.78 -49.92
N GLY A 302 -8.95 2.57 -49.58
CA GLY A 302 -9.78 1.55 -50.23
C GLY A 302 -10.01 1.79 -51.72
N SER A 303 -10.10 3.06 -52.13
CA SER A 303 -10.30 3.44 -53.54
C SER A 303 -9.00 3.41 -54.37
N SER A 304 -7.85 3.66 -53.72
CA SER A 304 -6.52 3.70 -54.38
C SER A 304 -5.97 2.30 -54.69
N ALA A 305 -6.43 1.26 -53.99
CA ALA A 305 -6.00 -0.12 -54.21
C ALA A 305 -6.50 -0.71 -55.55
N SER A 306 -7.46 -0.03 -56.24
CA SER A 306 -8.02 -0.48 -57.50
C SER A 306 -7.34 0.09 -58.74
N GLN A 307 -6.29 0.92 -58.61
CA GLN A 307 -5.64 1.61 -59.75
C GLN A 307 -4.12 1.58 -59.70
N ILE A 308 -3.48 0.46 -59.64
CA ILE A 308 -2.02 0.38 -59.97
C ILE A 308 -1.74 -0.84 -60.82
N GLY A 309 -1.82 -0.61 -62.09
CA GLY A 309 -1.23 -1.42 -63.16
C GLY A 309 -0.78 -0.54 -64.31
N ALA A 310 0.52 -0.22 -64.46
CA ALA A 310 1.22 0.17 -65.66
C ALA A 310 2.71 0.48 -65.42
N PRO A 311 3.59 0.42 -66.41
CA PRO A 311 4.85 -0.28 -66.31
C PRO A 311 6.11 0.59 -66.25
N ALA A 312 7.20 -0.03 -65.87
CA ALA A 312 8.55 0.53 -65.76
C ALA A 312 9.15 0.92 -67.11
N ILE A 313 9.84 2.05 -67.18
CA ILE A 313 10.74 2.41 -68.30
C ILE A 313 12.19 2.31 -67.77
N THR A 314 12.93 1.43 -68.42
CA THR A 314 14.37 1.21 -68.30
C THR A 314 15.16 2.21 -69.14
N THR A 315 16.22 2.80 -68.64
CA THR A 315 17.34 3.27 -69.45
C THR A 315 18.66 2.97 -68.78
N ALA A 316 19.57 2.35 -69.52
CA ALA A 316 20.91 1.91 -69.13
C ALA A 316 21.99 2.94 -69.49
N PRO A 317 23.30 2.69 -69.28
CA PRO A 317 24.23 3.56 -68.52
C PRO A 317 25.26 4.30 -69.39
N ARG A 318 25.94 5.28 -68.76
CA ARG A 318 27.20 5.80 -69.29
C ARG A 318 28.26 6.05 -68.22
N LYS A 319 29.37 5.34 -68.38
CA LYS A 319 30.60 5.43 -67.53
C LYS A 319 31.32 6.77 -67.71
N LYS A 320 31.75 7.35 -66.58
CA LYS A 320 33.06 8.08 -66.52
C LYS A 320 33.64 7.95 -65.11
N PHE A 321 34.87 7.51 -65.05
CA PHE A 321 35.63 7.28 -63.82
C PHE A 321 36.40 8.54 -63.42
N SER A 322 36.66 8.77 -62.15
CA SER A 322 37.82 9.17 -61.35
C SER A 322 37.72 10.34 -60.41
N SER A 323 36.60 11.03 -60.24
CA SER A 323 36.43 11.96 -59.12
C SER A 323 35.45 11.48 -58.02
N ILE A 324 34.86 10.31 -58.27
CA ILE A 324 33.75 9.74 -57.45
C ILE A 324 34.31 9.00 -56.18
N LEU A 325 35.56 8.48 -56.28
CA LEU A 325 36.10 7.73 -55.14
C LEU A 325 36.40 8.61 -53.91
N ILE A 326 36.87 9.82 -54.12
CA ILE A 326 37.18 10.79 -53.02
C ILE A 326 35.84 11.36 -52.48
N ALA A 327 34.88 11.63 -53.34
CA ALA A 327 33.54 12.06 -52.94
C ALA A 327 32.77 10.97 -52.18
N ALA A 328 32.93 9.69 -52.62
CA ALA A 328 32.27 8.54 -51.94
C ALA A 328 32.87 8.27 -50.55
N LEU A 329 34.21 8.41 -50.39
CA LEU A 329 34.87 8.31 -49.07
C LEU A 329 34.46 9.50 -48.14
N ALA A 330 34.40 10.72 -48.66
CA ALA A 330 33.94 11.86 -47.88
C ALA A 330 32.45 11.77 -47.52
N ALA A 331 31.61 11.29 -48.42
CA ALA A 331 30.19 10.99 -48.18
C ALA A 331 30.01 9.81 -47.16
N GLY A 332 30.87 8.79 -47.24
CA GLY A 332 30.91 7.70 -46.28
C GLY A 332 31.24 8.17 -44.86
N TRP A 333 32.25 9.03 -44.72
CA TRP A 333 32.60 9.62 -43.41
C TRP A 333 31.53 10.59 -42.91
N LEU A 334 30.88 11.36 -43.78
CA LEU A 334 29.77 12.22 -43.45
C LEU A 334 28.53 11.42 -43.01
N LEU A 335 28.23 10.31 -43.72
CA LEU A 335 27.14 9.39 -43.32
C LEU A 335 27.46 8.67 -42.03
N ALA A 336 28.72 8.26 -41.79
CA ALA A 336 29.15 7.66 -40.54
C ALA A 336 29.09 8.67 -39.38
N ALA A 337 29.48 9.91 -39.60
CA ALA A 337 29.35 10.99 -38.61
C ALA A 337 27.88 11.37 -38.35
N LEU A 338 27.06 11.40 -39.40
CA LEU A 338 25.59 11.60 -39.26
C LEU A 338 24.92 10.43 -38.56
N ALA A 339 25.33 9.18 -38.87
CA ALA A 339 24.83 8.00 -38.18
C ALA A 339 25.29 8.00 -36.71
N ALA A 340 26.54 8.33 -36.41
CA ALA A 340 27.03 8.48 -35.05
C ALA A 340 26.34 9.62 -34.29
N ALA A 341 26.13 10.76 -34.93
CA ALA A 341 25.34 11.87 -34.38
C ALA A 341 23.88 11.50 -34.21
N PHE A 342 23.30 10.77 -35.16
CA PHE A 342 21.93 10.24 -35.05
C PHE A 342 21.81 9.22 -33.93
N VAL A 343 22.74 8.28 -33.82
CA VAL A 343 22.81 7.32 -32.71
C VAL A 343 23.02 8.05 -31.38
N PHE A 344 23.89 9.04 -31.34
CA PHE A 344 24.11 9.87 -30.15
C PHE A 344 22.90 10.71 -29.77
N LEU A 345 22.26 11.36 -30.74
CA LEU A 345 21.03 12.15 -30.53
C LEU A 345 19.82 11.24 -30.25
N TYR A 346 19.79 10.06 -30.88
CA TYR A 346 18.75 9.08 -30.68
C TYR A 346 18.91 8.35 -29.32
N SER A 347 20.15 8.02 -28.92
CA SER A 347 20.42 7.50 -27.58
C SER A 347 20.14 8.55 -26.50
N ASN A 348 20.47 9.82 -26.73
CA ASN A 348 20.10 10.91 -25.84
C ASN A 348 18.58 11.19 -25.82
N ARG A 349 17.86 10.94 -26.91
CA ARG A 349 16.38 10.99 -26.92
C ARG A 349 15.76 9.76 -26.27
N LEU A 350 16.38 8.60 -26.32
CA LEU A 350 15.94 7.38 -25.61
C LEU A 350 16.20 7.48 -24.09
N THR A 351 17.18 8.30 -23.66
CA THR A 351 17.37 8.70 -22.26
C THR A 351 16.52 9.92 -21.86
N SER A 352 15.75 10.49 -22.79
CA SER A 352 14.83 11.60 -22.52
C SER A 352 13.64 11.13 -21.72
N ALA A 353 13.75 11.36 -20.41
CA ALA A 353 12.66 11.56 -19.46
C ALA A 353 11.55 10.49 -19.45
N ARG A 354 11.86 9.28 -18.96
CA ARG A 354 10.83 8.41 -18.40
C ARG A 354 10.28 9.08 -17.15
N GLN A 355 9.15 9.71 -17.23
CA GLN A 355 8.51 10.38 -16.07
C GLN A 355 8.31 9.37 -14.93
N PRO A 356 8.48 9.79 -13.67
CA PRO A 356 8.15 8.93 -12.54
C PRO A 356 6.67 8.54 -12.58
N ILE A 357 6.37 7.25 -12.44
CA ILE A 357 5.00 6.76 -12.38
C ILE A 357 4.70 6.41 -10.93
N HIS A 358 3.71 7.08 -10.36
CA HIS A 358 3.23 6.83 -9.02
C HIS A 358 2.00 5.92 -9.06
N THR A 359 2.01 4.84 -8.30
CA THR A 359 0.88 3.95 -8.08
C THR A 359 0.86 3.48 -6.63
N LYS A 360 -0.11 2.66 -6.25
CA LYS A 360 -0.26 2.18 -4.88
C LYS A 360 -0.36 0.66 -4.86
N ILE A 361 0.16 0.08 -3.81
CA ILE A 361 -0.02 -1.32 -3.46
C ILE A 361 -1.09 -1.36 -2.39
N GLU A 362 -2.17 -2.10 -2.64
CA GLU A 362 -3.33 -2.20 -1.77
C GLU A 362 -3.18 -3.36 -0.78
N GLU A 363 -3.90 -3.29 0.33
CA GLU A 363 -3.93 -4.35 1.32
C GLU A 363 -4.57 -5.63 0.76
N PRO A 364 -4.02 -6.81 1.04
CA PRO A 364 -4.64 -8.06 0.63
C PRO A 364 -6.02 -8.24 1.27
N ALA A 365 -6.95 -8.86 0.56
CA ALA A 365 -8.31 -9.08 1.05
C ALA A 365 -8.33 -9.81 2.41
N GLY A 366 -8.93 -9.18 3.42
CA GLY A 366 -9.03 -9.73 4.78
C GLY A 366 -7.78 -9.53 5.65
N PHE A 367 -6.81 -8.72 5.17
CA PHE A 367 -5.59 -8.40 5.90
C PHE A 367 -5.34 -6.88 5.87
N ASP A 368 -4.64 -6.41 6.87
CA ASP A 368 -4.11 -5.05 6.96
C ASP A 368 -2.58 -5.13 6.87
N PHE A 369 -1.92 -4.15 6.26
CA PHE A 369 -0.46 -4.08 6.32
C PHE A 369 0.01 -4.02 7.77
N ALA A 370 1.03 -4.81 8.08
CA ALA A 370 1.64 -4.71 9.40
C ALA A 370 2.22 -3.29 9.62
N PRO A 371 2.22 -2.77 10.86
CA PRO A 371 2.93 -1.54 11.18
C PRO A 371 4.43 -1.71 10.90
N ILE A 372 5.18 -0.62 10.91
CA ILE A 372 6.62 -0.64 10.62
C ILE A 372 7.45 -1.49 11.59
N ALA A 373 6.95 -1.72 12.81
CA ALA A 373 7.74 -2.37 13.86
C ALA A 373 8.28 -3.77 13.49
N PRO A 374 7.52 -4.69 12.83
CA PRO A 374 8.06 -5.97 12.40
C PRO A 374 8.93 -5.90 11.14
N GLY A 375 9.03 -4.77 10.47
CA GLY A 375 9.89 -4.61 9.28
C GLY A 375 9.25 -3.80 8.16
N ALA A 376 10.08 -3.29 7.27
CA ALA A 376 9.68 -2.62 6.04
C ALA A 376 9.41 -3.63 4.92
N PRO A 377 8.66 -3.26 3.86
CA PRO A 377 8.54 -4.08 2.66
C PRO A 377 9.89 -4.23 1.98
N VAL A 378 10.06 -5.27 1.17
CA VAL A 378 11.27 -5.50 0.42
C VAL A 378 10.96 -5.87 -1.03
N LEU A 379 11.45 -5.05 -1.96
CA LEU A 379 11.39 -5.32 -3.39
C LEU A 379 12.38 -6.44 -3.75
N SER A 380 11.99 -7.32 -4.66
CA SER A 380 12.88 -8.38 -5.14
C SER A 380 14.06 -7.79 -5.94
N PRO A 381 15.23 -8.46 -5.97
CA PRO A 381 16.38 -7.99 -6.72
C PRO A 381 16.10 -7.81 -8.21
N ASP A 382 15.24 -8.64 -8.80
CA ASP A 382 14.82 -8.55 -10.20
C ASP A 382 13.70 -7.54 -10.46
N GLY A 383 13.20 -6.90 -9.39
CA GLY A 383 12.11 -5.92 -9.44
C GLY A 383 10.76 -6.47 -9.92
N GLN A 384 10.52 -7.78 -9.84
CA GLN A 384 9.25 -8.36 -10.30
C GLN A 384 8.25 -8.60 -9.17
N SER A 385 8.71 -8.57 -7.94
CA SER A 385 7.89 -8.88 -6.77
C SER A 385 8.20 -7.96 -5.61
N ILE A 386 7.25 -7.86 -4.70
CA ILE A 386 7.43 -7.23 -3.41
C ILE A 386 6.99 -8.19 -2.31
N VAL A 387 7.72 -8.19 -1.21
CA VAL A 387 7.33 -8.90 0.00
C VAL A 387 7.04 -7.89 1.10
N PHE A 388 5.95 -8.11 1.78
CA PHE A 388 5.53 -7.30 2.92
C PHE A 388 4.90 -8.18 4.01
N LEU A 389 4.78 -7.61 5.18
CA LEU A 389 4.16 -8.21 6.35
C LEU A 389 2.71 -7.73 6.45
N ALA A 390 1.80 -8.66 6.68
CA ALA A 390 0.39 -8.35 6.92
C ALA A 390 -0.16 -9.12 8.12
N LEU A 391 -1.20 -8.56 8.72
CA LEU A 391 -1.96 -9.10 9.83
C LEU A 391 -3.39 -9.34 9.38
N LYS A 392 -4.07 -10.32 9.95
CA LYS A 392 -5.52 -10.46 9.73
C LYS A 392 -6.21 -9.14 10.11
N LYS A 393 -7.19 -8.75 9.31
CA LYS A 393 -7.93 -7.50 9.50
C LYS A 393 -8.47 -7.37 10.92
N GLY A 394 -8.23 -6.21 11.51
CA GLY A 394 -8.62 -5.94 12.91
C GLY A 394 -7.69 -6.54 13.96
N VAL A 395 -6.60 -7.24 13.58
CA VAL A 395 -5.58 -7.71 14.52
C VAL A 395 -4.54 -6.61 14.72
N THR A 396 -4.30 -6.18 15.97
CA THR A 396 -3.21 -5.24 16.28
C THR A 396 -1.89 -6.00 16.40
N TRP A 397 -0.83 -5.45 15.86
CA TRP A 397 0.51 -6.02 16.01
C TRP A 397 1.00 -5.96 17.47
N THR A 398 1.59 -7.04 17.90
CA THR A 398 2.39 -7.14 19.13
C THR A 398 3.71 -7.83 18.78
N PRO A 399 4.75 -7.78 19.62
CA PRO A 399 6.01 -8.51 19.36
C PRO A 399 5.82 -10.01 19.11
N THR A 400 4.75 -10.60 19.65
CA THR A 400 4.35 -12.00 19.45
C THR A 400 3.21 -12.16 18.44
N ALA A 401 2.81 -11.09 17.75
CA ALA A 401 1.68 -11.13 16.84
C ALA A 401 1.97 -12.01 15.62
N ASN A 402 0.93 -12.67 15.16
CA ASN A 402 0.94 -13.53 13.99
C ASN A 402 0.99 -12.74 12.66
N THR A 403 2.08 -11.99 12.43
CA THR A 403 2.38 -11.45 11.11
C THR A 403 2.60 -12.60 10.13
N THR A 404 2.24 -12.39 8.88
CA THR A 404 2.49 -13.35 7.80
C THR A 404 3.16 -12.59 6.65
N LEU A 405 4.16 -13.23 6.03
CA LEU A 405 4.76 -12.71 4.80
C LEU A 405 3.80 -12.92 3.63
N PHE A 406 3.57 -11.86 2.90
CA PHE A 406 2.88 -11.88 1.62
C PHE A 406 3.88 -11.59 0.51
N LEU A 407 3.81 -12.39 -0.54
CA LEU A 407 4.50 -12.16 -1.80
C LEU A 407 3.48 -11.62 -2.79
N GLU A 408 3.71 -10.43 -3.31
CA GLU A 408 2.93 -9.87 -4.38
C GLU A 408 3.75 -9.79 -5.65
N SER A 409 3.21 -10.34 -6.72
CA SER A 409 3.76 -10.16 -8.06
C SER A 409 3.38 -8.78 -8.58
N LEU A 410 4.36 -7.91 -8.80
CA LEU A 410 4.15 -6.59 -9.41
C LEU A 410 3.63 -6.70 -10.86
N ALA A 411 3.73 -7.90 -11.45
CA ALA A 411 3.22 -8.20 -12.76
C ALA A 411 1.70 -8.42 -12.77
N THR A 412 1.14 -9.04 -11.73
CA THR A 412 -0.28 -9.38 -11.66
C THR A 412 -1.03 -8.57 -10.60
N GLY A 413 -0.33 -7.98 -9.63
CA GLY A 413 -0.93 -7.38 -8.45
C GLY A 413 -1.56 -8.42 -7.50
N GLU A 414 -1.21 -9.71 -7.67
CA GLU A 414 -1.74 -10.77 -6.83
C GLU A 414 -0.83 -11.00 -5.64
N ALA A 415 -1.36 -10.76 -4.45
CA ALA A 415 -0.67 -11.00 -3.19
C ALA A 415 -1.06 -12.36 -2.61
N THR A 416 -0.06 -13.22 -2.37
CA THR A 416 -0.24 -14.56 -1.80
C THR A 416 0.50 -14.70 -0.48
N PRO A 417 -0.12 -15.29 0.57
CA PRO A 417 0.56 -15.55 1.83
C PRO A 417 1.58 -16.68 1.68
N LEU A 418 2.77 -16.52 2.22
CA LEU A 418 3.78 -17.56 2.29
C LEU A 418 3.53 -18.46 3.51
N ALA A 419 3.21 -19.72 3.24
CA ALA A 419 2.91 -20.69 4.31
C ALA A 419 4.13 -20.92 5.20
N GLY A 420 3.92 -21.04 6.53
CA GLY A 420 5.01 -21.28 7.50
C GLY A 420 5.77 -20.01 7.93
N THR A 421 5.27 -18.82 7.58
CA THR A 421 5.91 -17.54 7.93
C THR A 421 5.17 -16.79 9.04
N GLN A 422 4.40 -17.48 9.86
CA GLN A 422 3.72 -16.88 11.00
C GLN A 422 4.73 -16.29 12.00
N GLY A 423 4.45 -15.11 12.50
CA GLY A 423 5.35 -14.37 13.38
C GLY A 423 6.62 -13.84 12.69
N ALA A 424 6.64 -13.81 11.36
CA ALA A 424 7.78 -13.31 10.61
C ALA A 424 8.04 -11.83 10.87
N MET A 425 9.32 -11.47 10.93
CA MET A 425 9.81 -10.10 11.07
C MET A 425 11.03 -9.87 10.17
N PHE A 426 11.25 -8.63 9.75
CA PHE A 426 12.42 -8.15 8.99
C PHE A 426 12.80 -9.05 7.81
N PRO A 427 11.92 -9.22 6.81
CA PRO A 427 12.25 -10.03 5.64
C PRO A 427 13.37 -9.38 4.82
N PHE A 428 14.18 -10.21 4.17
CA PHE A 428 15.17 -9.79 3.19
C PHE A 428 15.44 -10.89 2.16
N TRP A 429 15.77 -10.49 0.95
CA TRP A 429 15.94 -11.39 -0.18
C TRP A 429 17.34 -12.02 -0.23
N SER A 430 17.43 -13.23 -0.81
CA SER A 430 18.68 -13.71 -1.39
C SER A 430 19.00 -12.89 -2.65
N PRO A 431 20.29 -12.70 -2.98
CA PRO A 431 20.68 -11.90 -4.16
C PRO A 431 20.13 -12.44 -5.49
N ASP A 432 19.92 -13.75 -5.58
CA ASP A 432 19.35 -14.40 -6.77
C ASP A 432 17.80 -14.39 -6.81
N GLY A 433 17.15 -13.79 -5.82
CA GLY A 433 15.70 -13.66 -5.72
C GLY A 433 14.95 -14.98 -5.46
N LYS A 434 15.64 -16.08 -5.16
CA LYS A 434 14.99 -17.39 -4.98
C LYS A 434 14.52 -17.68 -3.56
N TYR A 435 15.09 -17.00 -2.57
CA TYR A 435 14.79 -17.19 -1.16
C TYR A 435 14.50 -15.88 -0.47
N LEU A 436 13.68 -15.99 0.57
CA LEU A 436 13.48 -14.95 1.57
C LEU A 436 14.02 -15.44 2.91
N ALA A 437 14.83 -14.63 3.56
CA ALA A 437 15.19 -14.81 4.95
C ALA A 437 14.34 -13.88 5.84
N PHE A 438 14.04 -14.32 7.05
CA PHE A 438 13.22 -13.62 8.03
C PHE A 438 13.47 -14.15 9.45
N PHE A 439 13.07 -13.37 10.44
CA PHE A 439 13.12 -13.80 11.85
C PHE A 439 11.74 -14.26 12.28
N SER A 440 11.69 -15.37 13.01
CA SER A 440 10.47 -15.88 13.65
C SER A 440 10.85 -16.85 14.76
N GLU A 441 10.11 -16.82 15.88
CA GLU A 441 10.29 -17.74 17.03
C GLU A 441 11.75 -17.77 17.56
N GLY A 442 12.38 -16.60 17.65
CA GLY A 442 13.76 -16.47 18.13
C GLY A 442 14.82 -17.06 17.20
N LYS A 443 14.52 -17.29 15.93
CA LYS A 443 15.40 -17.90 14.93
C LYS A 443 15.49 -17.04 13.68
N LEU A 444 16.63 -17.09 13.02
CA LEU A 444 16.76 -16.69 11.63
C LEU A 444 16.39 -17.88 10.75
N LYS A 445 15.45 -17.67 9.84
CA LYS A 445 14.89 -18.70 8.97
C LYS A 445 14.95 -18.26 7.50
N LYS A 446 14.88 -19.19 6.56
CA LYS A 446 14.69 -18.90 5.12
C LYS A 446 13.60 -19.77 4.52
N ILE A 447 12.97 -19.28 3.45
CA ILE A 447 11.93 -19.98 2.68
C ILE A 447 12.16 -19.77 1.18
N PRO A 448 11.97 -20.80 0.33
CA PRO A 448 11.94 -20.60 -1.12
C PRO A 448 10.74 -19.75 -1.53
N VAL A 449 10.94 -18.78 -2.41
CA VAL A 449 9.86 -17.90 -2.91
C VAL A 449 8.81 -18.67 -3.71
N ALA A 450 9.23 -19.71 -4.42
CA ALA A 450 8.33 -20.62 -5.15
C ALA A 450 7.48 -21.54 -4.24
N GLY A 451 7.60 -21.37 -2.91
CA GLY A 451 6.97 -22.24 -1.91
C GLY A 451 7.86 -23.41 -1.53
N GLY A 452 7.64 -23.95 -0.33
CA GLY A 452 8.41 -25.07 0.19
C GLY A 452 8.59 -24.98 1.71
N PRO A 453 9.35 -25.90 2.31
CA PRO A 453 9.56 -25.92 3.76
C PRO A 453 10.46 -24.76 4.21
N VAL A 454 10.12 -24.19 5.36
CA VAL A 454 10.95 -23.20 6.06
C VAL A 454 12.17 -23.91 6.65
N GLN A 455 13.35 -23.34 6.41
CA GLN A 455 14.61 -23.82 6.97
C GLN A 455 15.10 -22.86 8.05
N THR A 456 15.43 -23.37 9.24
CA THR A 456 16.14 -22.63 10.29
C THR A 456 17.62 -22.55 9.97
N LEU A 457 18.21 -21.36 10.08
CA LEU A 457 19.62 -21.10 9.83
C LEU A 457 20.43 -21.08 11.14
N CYS A 458 19.96 -20.31 12.13
CA CYS A 458 20.59 -20.18 13.43
C CYS A 458 19.65 -19.51 14.45
N ASP A 459 20.13 -19.39 15.70
CA ASP A 459 19.45 -18.64 16.75
C ASP A 459 19.55 -17.13 16.51
N ALA A 460 18.44 -16.43 16.73
CA ALA A 460 18.33 -14.99 16.64
C ALA A 460 17.17 -14.52 17.53
N PRO A 461 17.36 -14.46 18.86
CA PRO A 461 16.27 -14.29 19.83
C PRO A 461 15.40 -13.07 19.59
N ASP A 462 15.97 -11.97 19.09
CA ASP A 462 15.22 -10.75 18.77
C ASP A 462 15.87 -10.02 17.59
N GLY A 463 15.66 -10.56 16.40
CA GLY A 463 16.29 -10.07 15.18
C GLY A 463 15.94 -8.62 14.84
N ARG A 464 16.93 -7.88 14.34
CA ARG A 464 16.83 -6.45 13.98
C ARG A 464 17.38 -6.16 12.58
N GLY A 465 16.96 -6.98 11.59
CA GLY A 465 17.36 -6.85 10.21
C GLY A 465 18.52 -7.74 9.80
N GLY A 466 18.60 -8.01 8.52
CA GLY A 466 19.63 -8.83 7.89
C GLY A 466 19.87 -8.45 6.43
N SER A 467 20.99 -8.90 5.87
CA SER A 467 21.34 -8.72 4.47
C SER A 467 22.14 -9.91 3.99
N TRP A 468 22.01 -10.25 2.72
CA TRP A 468 22.56 -11.46 2.13
C TRP A 468 23.38 -11.11 0.88
N ASN A 469 24.61 -11.62 0.78
CA ASN A 469 25.50 -11.40 -0.37
C ASN A 469 25.54 -12.58 -1.34
N GLU A 470 26.10 -12.36 -2.54
CA GLU A 470 26.21 -13.39 -3.60
C GLU A 470 27.09 -14.59 -3.21
N GLN A 471 27.94 -14.45 -2.21
CA GLN A 471 28.81 -15.50 -1.72
C GLN A 471 28.13 -16.44 -0.71
N GLY A 472 26.83 -16.24 -0.45
CA GLY A 472 26.04 -17.04 0.49
C GLY A 472 26.28 -16.68 1.95
N THR A 473 26.83 -15.48 2.24
CA THR A 473 26.97 -14.98 3.60
C THR A 473 25.79 -14.09 3.96
N ILE A 474 25.16 -14.37 5.09
CA ILE A 474 24.11 -13.54 5.68
C ILE A 474 24.71 -12.80 6.88
N ILE A 475 24.60 -11.46 6.90
CA ILE A 475 24.88 -10.66 8.08
C ILE A 475 23.55 -10.22 8.71
N PHE A 476 23.46 -10.27 10.02
CA PHE A 476 22.21 -9.98 10.72
C PHE A 476 22.45 -9.47 12.15
N ALA A 477 21.48 -8.78 12.70
CA ALA A 477 21.45 -8.41 14.11
C ALA A 477 20.61 -9.45 14.87
N PRO A 478 21.19 -10.29 15.73
CA PRO A 478 20.49 -11.38 16.41
C PRO A 478 19.64 -10.94 17.60
N ARG A 479 19.89 -9.75 18.16
CA ARG A 479 19.33 -9.27 19.44
C ARG A 479 19.08 -7.78 19.42
N ILE A 480 18.35 -7.30 20.41
CA ILE A 480 18.12 -5.85 20.65
C ILE A 480 19.45 -5.13 20.87
N ALA A 481 20.38 -5.73 21.60
CA ALA A 481 21.69 -5.17 21.92
C ALA A 481 22.81 -6.15 21.50
N GLY A 482 23.94 -5.61 21.09
CA GLY A 482 25.12 -6.37 20.73
C GLY A 482 25.57 -6.17 19.27
N PRO A 483 26.59 -6.91 18.86
CA PRO A 483 27.20 -6.82 17.54
C PRO A 483 26.34 -7.49 16.46
N LEU A 484 26.61 -7.15 15.19
CA LEU A 484 26.17 -7.93 14.05
C LEU A 484 26.88 -9.28 14.03
N GLN A 485 26.18 -10.28 13.56
CA GLN A 485 26.72 -11.62 13.32
C GLN A 485 26.60 -12.01 11.86
N SER A 486 27.41 -12.95 11.43
CA SER A 486 27.31 -13.60 10.13
C SER A 486 27.04 -15.09 10.26
N VAL A 487 26.33 -15.64 9.31
CA VAL A 487 26.09 -17.08 9.15
C VAL A 487 26.07 -17.44 7.67
N SER A 488 26.41 -18.68 7.33
CA SER A 488 26.21 -19.19 5.98
C SER A 488 24.72 -19.33 5.66
N ASP A 489 24.34 -19.16 4.42
CA ASP A 489 22.97 -19.41 3.95
C ASP A 489 22.55 -20.89 4.04
N GLY A 490 23.50 -21.80 4.20
CA GLY A 490 23.25 -23.19 4.60
C GLY A 490 22.90 -23.37 6.06
N GLY A 491 23.06 -22.32 6.89
CA GLY A 491 22.94 -22.36 8.33
C GLY A 491 24.26 -22.70 9.04
N GLY A 492 24.26 -22.75 10.37
CA GLY A 492 25.41 -23.07 11.18
C GLY A 492 25.58 -22.17 12.42
N SER A 493 26.77 -22.18 13.02
CA SER A 493 27.08 -21.34 14.17
C SER A 493 27.40 -19.91 13.71
N PRO A 494 26.70 -18.89 14.23
CA PRO A 494 26.98 -17.49 13.89
C PRO A 494 28.32 -17.03 14.47
N ALA A 495 28.97 -16.07 13.78
CA ALA A 495 30.19 -15.41 14.24
C ALA A 495 30.01 -13.89 14.23
N ASP A 496 30.59 -13.21 15.23
CA ASP A 496 30.54 -11.75 15.31
C ASP A 496 31.28 -11.11 14.13
N VAL A 497 30.66 -10.10 13.52
CA VAL A 497 31.21 -9.32 12.38
C VAL A 497 31.61 -7.92 12.83
N THR A 498 30.92 -7.36 13.80
CA THR A 498 31.27 -6.08 14.42
C THR A 498 31.76 -6.32 15.85
N THR A 499 32.49 -5.33 16.39
CA THR A 499 33.10 -5.47 17.73
C THR A 499 32.07 -5.20 18.83
N ALA A 500 31.92 -6.15 19.74
CA ALA A 500 31.13 -5.93 20.95
C ALA A 500 31.77 -4.86 21.85
N HIS A 501 31.01 -3.84 22.21
CA HIS A 501 31.46 -2.82 23.19
C HIS A 501 31.22 -3.32 24.60
N LYS A 502 32.24 -3.90 25.22
CA LYS A 502 32.14 -4.55 26.54
C LYS A 502 31.67 -3.60 27.66
N ASP A 503 31.90 -2.31 27.49
CA ASP A 503 31.58 -1.28 28.49
C ASP A 503 30.23 -0.61 28.27
N ASP A 504 29.49 -0.99 27.23
CA ASP A 504 28.18 -0.44 26.87
C ASP A 504 27.20 -1.57 26.56
N ALA A 505 26.49 -2.04 27.58
CA ALA A 505 25.45 -3.07 27.44
C ALA A 505 24.28 -2.64 26.53
N GLN A 506 24.22 -1.35 26.21
CA GLN A 506 23.14 -0.76 25.39
C GLN A 506 23.55 -0.57 23.93
N PHE A 507 24.80 -0.88 23.63
CA PHE A 507 25.33 -0.83 22.29
C PHE A 507 24.60 -1.84 21.38
N THR A 508 24.13 -1.37 20.23
CA THR A 508 23.45 -2.22 19.27
C THR A 508 23.82 -1.84 17.85
N ASP A 509 24.20 -2.84 17.09
CA ASP A 509 24.32 -2.77 15.64
C ASP A 509 23.09 -3.41 14.99
N ARG A 510 22.44 -2.74 14.04
CA ARG A 510 21.20 -3.18 13.44
C ARG A 510 21.03 -2.76 11.97
N ASN A 511 20.03 -3.29 11.29
CA ASN A 511 19.69 -2.97 9.91
C ASN A 511 20.91 -3.05 8.95
N PRO A 512 21.66 -4.16 8.94
CA PRO A 512 22.79 -4.29 8.05
C PRO A 512 22.34 -4.33 6.58
N TYR A 513 23.19 -3.76 5.70
CA TYR A 513 22.96 -3.75 4.26
C TYR A 513 24.27 -3.94 3.51
N PHE A 514 24.40 -5.00 2.72
CA PHE A 514 25.57 -5.24 1.86
C PHE A 514 25.63 -4.22 0.72
N LEU A 515 26.83 -3.70 0.48
CA LEU A 515 27.12 -2.97 -0.75
C LEU A 515 27.33 -3.95 -1.91
N PRO A 516 27.26 -3.48 -3.18
CA PRO A 516 27.28 -4.37 -4.35
C PRO A 516 28.52 -5.25 -4.49
N ASP A 517 29.61 -4.94 -3.82
CA ASP A 517 30.82 -5.77 -3.84
C ASP A 517 30.71 -7.03 -2.96
N GLY A 518 29.64 -7.15 -2.16
CA GLY A 518 29.38 -8.27 -1.25
C GLY A 518 30.38 -8.41 -0.11
N LYS A 519 31.29 -7.44 0.06
CA LYS A 519 32.35 -7.44 1.11
C LYS A 519 32.15 -6.32 2.11
N HIS A 520 31.76 -5.15 1.63
CA HIS A 520 31.45 -3.99 2.46
C HIS A 520 29.96 -3.96 2.77
N PHE A 521 29.64 -3.45 3.95
CA PHE A 521 28.27 -3.31 4.41
C PHE A 521 28.08 -2.03 5.22
N LEU A 522 26.86 -1.53 5.19
CA LEU A 522 26.40 -0.41 6.02
C LEU A 522 25.52 -0.94 7.14
N PHE A 523 25.50 -0.28 8.28
CA PHE A 523 24.66 -0.65 9.42
C PHE A 523 24.40 0.55 10.32
N VAL A 524 23.33 0.46 11.10
CA VAL A 524 23.04 1.46 12.12
C VAL A 524 23.67 1.00 13.42
N GLN A 525 24.51 1.87 13.98
CA GLN A 525 25.06 1.70 15.33
C GLN A 525 24.36 2.67 16.28
N ARG A 526 23.91 2.16 17.41
CA ARG A 526 23.23 2.95 18.44
C ARG A 526 23.90 2.69 19.77
N GLY A 527 24.25 3.75 20.47
CA GLY A 527 24.82 3.72 21.82
C GLY A 527 23.94 4.46 22.83
N LYS A 528 24.52 4.93 23.92
CA LYS A 528 23.84 5.64 25.01
C LYS A 528 23.06 6.89 24.59
N ASP A 529 23.48 7.56 23.52
CA ASP A 529 22.79 8.75 22.99
C ASP A 529 21.49 8.43 22.23
N SER A 530 21.21 7.14 22.01
CA SER A 530 20.03 6.61 21.35
C SER A 530 19.68 7.15 19.95
N LEU A 531 20.41 8.12 19.46
CA LEU A 531 20.13 8.75 18.16
C LEU A 531 20.44 7.82 16.99
N GLY A 532 21.39 6.90 17.18
CA GLY A 532 21.90 6.04 16.12
C GLY A 532 22.73 6.82 15.09
N ARG A 533 23.64 6.13 14.42
CA ARG A 533 24.40 6.64 13.27
C ARG A 533 24.60 5.52 12.28
N VAL A 534 24.73 5.85 11.01
CA VAL A 534 25.05 4.84 9.98
C VAL A 534 26.56 4.76 9.83
N TYR A 535 27.08 3.56 9.92
CA TYR A 535 28.49 3.24 9.72
C TYR A 535 28.66 2.29 8.54
N GLY A 536 29.82 2.34 7.92
CA GLY A 536 30.29 1.36 6.94
C GLY A 536 31.45 0.54 7.51
N ASN A 537 31.47 -0.75 7.22
CA ASN A 537 32.53 -1.67 7.60
C ASN A 537 32.74 -2.75 6.53
N SER A 538 33.69 -3.66 6.74
CA SER A 538 34.01 -4.78 5.85
C SER A 538 33.93 -6.10 6.61
N LEU A 539 33.56 -7.19 5.90
CA LEU A 539 33.65 -8.56 6.45
C LEU A 539 35.07 -8.97 6.86
N GLN A 540 36.07 -8.28 6.33
CA GLN A 540 37.50 -8.50 6.72
C GLN A 540 37.87 -7.79 8.01
N GLY A 541 36.95 -7.08 8.64
CA GLY A 541 37.17 -6.23 9.80
C GLY A 541 37.70 -4.84 9.40
N GLY A 542 38.01 -4.04 10.41
CA GLY A 542 38.49 -2.67 10.27
C GLY A 542 37.81 -1.73 11.25
N GLN A 543 38.26 -0.48 11.27
CA GLN A 543 37.56 0.57 12.02
C GLN A 543 36.31 1.01 11.24
N PRO A 544 35.12 1.02 11.86
CA PRO A 544 33.91 1.49 11.21
C PRO A 544 34.04 2.95 10.77
N LYS A 545 33.62 3.28 9.56
CA LYS A 545 33.58 4.63 9.03
C LYS A 545 32.18 5.20 9.19
N GLU A 546 32.03 6.36 9.83
CA GLU A 546 30.75 7.05 9.91
C GLU A 546 30.32 7.53 8.51
N ILE A 547 29.08 7.20 8.12
CA ILE A 547 28.44 7.55 6.84
C ILE A 547 27.38 8.64 7.05
N LEU A 548 26.50 8.45 8.03
CA LEU A 548 25.45 9.41 8.38
C LEU A 548 25.50 9.68 9.89
N PRO A 549 25.42 10.96 10.32
CA PRO A 549 25.44 11.34 11.74
C PRO A 549 24.10 11.12 12.45
N PHE A 550 23.18 10.34 11.84
CA PHE A 550 21.88 9.95 12.39
C PHE A 550 21.54 8.53 11.95
N GLY A 551 20.63 7.87 12.66
CA GLY A 551 20.23 6.49 12.36
C GLY A 551 19.11 6.43 11.32
N SER A 552 19.28 5.55 10.34
CA SER A 552 18.27 5.15 9.35
C SER A 552 18.67 3.81 8.75
N ASN A 553 17.71 2.92 8.46
CA ASN A 553 18.00 1.88 7.48
C ASN A 553 18.40 2.54 6.15
N VAL A 554 19.24 1.86 5.40
CA VAL A 554 19.75 2.36 4.14
C VAL A 554 19.56 1.34 3.05
N VAL A 555 19.36 1.81 1.82
CA VAL A 555 19.32 0.97 0.61
C VAL A 555 20.14 1.66 -0.46
N PHE A 556 21.02 0.93 -1.10
CA PHE A 556 21.81 1.44 -2.23
C PHE A 556 21.23 0.92 -3.55
N SER A 557 20.96 1.81 -4.49
CA SER A 557 20.50 1.45 -5.84
C SER A 557 20.98 2.51 -6.85
N ASN A 558 21.42 2.05 -8.01
CA ASN A 558 21.82 2.89 -9.18
C ASN A 558 22.71 4.09 -8.84
N GLY A 559 23.69 3.90 -7.93
CA GLY A 559 24.64 4.94 -7.54
C GLY A 559 24.12 5.92 -6.48
N TYR A 560 22.96 5.68 -5.90
CA TYR A 560 22.35 6.48 -4.83
C TYR A 560 22.18 5.67 -3.55
N LEU A 561 22.41 6.30 -2.41
CA LEU A 561 22.05 5.79 -1.10
C LEU A 561 20.75 6.46 -0.66
N PHE A 562 19.76 5.64 -0.30
CA PHE A 562 18.48 6.07 0.21
C PHE A 562 18.45 5.93 1.74
N TYR A 563 17.87 6.92 2.41
CA TYR A 563 17.72 6.98 3.85
C TYR A 563 16.57 7.90 4.23
N VAL A 564 16.06 7.76 5.45
CA VAL A 564 15.06 8.68 6.00
C VAL A 564 15.73 9.65 6.95
N LYS A 565 15.51 10.93 6.73
CA LYS A 565 15.95 12.03 7.60
C LYS A 565 14.75 12.91 7.93
N GLU A 566 14.46 13.12 9.21
CA GLU A 566 13.34 13.98 9.64
C GLU A 566 12.00 13.60 8.97
N SER A 567 11.73 12.28 8.89
CA SER A 567 10.60 11.68 8.17
C SER A 567 10.59 11.89 6.65
N ALA A 568 11.60 12.51 6.05
CA ALA A 568 11.73 12.64 4.61
C ALA A 568 12.61 11.52 4.04
N LEU A 569 12.10 10.77 3.07
CA LEU A 569 12.91 9.84 2.28
C LEU A 569 13.80 10.64 1.36
N THR A 570 15.08 10.42 1.48
CA THR A 570 16.12 11.17 0.79
C THR A 570 17.01 10.21 0.01
N ALA A 571 17.37 10.60 -1.21
CA ALA A 571 18.37 9.93 -2.03
C ALA A 571 19.58 10.84 -2.22
N GLN A 572 20.78 10.29 -2.10
CA GLN A 572 22.00 11.04 -2.36
C GLN A 572 23.00 10.16 -3.11
N ALA A 573 23.61 10.73 -4.15
CA ALA A 573 24.63 10.01 -4.92
C ALA A 573 25.76 9.53 -4.00
N PHE A 574 26.11 8.25 -4.09
CA PHE A 574 27.02 7.57 -3.18
C PHE A 574 27.99 6.67 -3.94
N ASP A 575 29.25 6.73 -3.57
CA ASP A 575 30.29 5.85 -4.11
C ASP A 575 30.53 4.70 -3.13
N PRO A 576 30.10 3.47 -3.45
CA PRO A 576 30.23 2.34 -2.55
C PRO A 576 31.69 1.93 -2.33
N SER A 577 32.61 2.20 -3.28
CA SER A 577 34.03 1.82 -3.17
C SER A 577 34.80 2.66 -2.16
N SER A 578 34.49 3.96 -2.10
CA SER A 578 35.11 4.91 -1.15
C SER A 578 34.23 5.16 0.08
N MET A 579 32.98 4.67 0.07
CA MET A 579 31.94 4.96 1.07
C MET A 579 31.78 6.46 1.31
N ASN A 580 31.72 7.26 0.24
CA ASN A 580 31.56 8.70 0.31
C ASN A 580 30.34 9.16 -0.51
N PHE A 581 29.65 10.17 0.01
CA PHE A 581 28.62 10.85 -0.75
C PHE A 581 29.21 11.73 -1.87
N LYS A 582 28.47 11.81 -2.97
CA LYS A 582 28.71 12.72 -4.09
C LYS A 582 27.47 13.60 -4.28
N GLY A 583 27.66 14.90 -4.48
CA GLY A 583 26.54 15.82 -4.70
C GLY A 583 25.68 16.11 -3.46
N LYS A 584 24.55 16.76 -3.68
CA LYS A 584 23.62 17.16 -2.63
C LYS A 584 22.53 16.09 -2.43
N PRO A 585 21.96 15.95 -1.22
CA PRO A 585 20.80 15.11 -1.00
C PRO A 585 19.56 15.67 -1.71
N VAL A 586 18.72 14.78 -2.22
CA VAL A 586 17.44 15.09 -2.87
C VAL A 586 16.33 14.41 -2.11
N THR A 587 15.29 15.18 -1.74
CA THR A 587 14.10 14.63 -1.09
C THR A 587 13.21 13.96 -2.11
N ILE A 588 12.90 12.67 -1.90
CA ILE A 588 12.03 11.87 -2.75
C ILE A 588 10.57 11.93 -2.27
N ALA A 589 10.38 11.83 -0.95
CA ALA A 589 9.07 11.92 -0.33
C ALA A 589 9.17 12.66 1.01
N ALA A 590 8.28 13.63 1.24
CA ALA A 590 8.38 14.54 2.39
C ALA A 590 7.92 13.93 3.71
N LYS A 591 7.09 12.89 3.67
CA LYS A 591 6.52 12.25 4.88
C LYS A 591 6.50 10.76 4.68
N VAL A 592 7.48 10.06 5.21
CA VAL A 592 7.57 8.60 5.20
C VAL A 592 7.46 8.09 6.62
N GLU A 593 6.74 6.99 6.79
CA GLU A 593 6.65 6.34 8.10
C GLU A 593 8.04 5.93 8.58
N TYR A 594 8.37 6.35 9.78
CA TYR A 594 9.68 6.11 10.40
C TYR A 594 9.51 5.77 11.88
N LEU A 595 10.11 4.67 12.30
CA LEU A 595 10.13 4.22 13.69
C LEU A 595 11.48 4.52 14.32
N ASN A 596 11.56 5.59 15.10
CA ASN A 596 12.78 6.05 15.72
C ASN A 596 13.40 4.99 16.67
N ALA A 597 12.57 4.29 17.45
CA ALA A 597 13.03 3.23 18.34
C ALA A 597 13.82 2.11 17.63
N ARG A 598 13.63 1.94 16.32
CA ARG A 598 14.31 0.93 15.49
C ARG A 598 15.21 1.52 14.41
N ASN A 599 15.26 2.85 14.27
CA ASN A 599 15.93 3.57 13.19
C ASN A 599 15.53 3.02 11.82
N LEU A 600 14.23 2.78 11.64
CA LEU A 600 13.66 2.08 10.52
C LEU A 600 12.65 2.97 9.77
N GLY A 601 12.92 3.26 8.50
CA GLY A 601 11.99 3.88 7.57
C GLY A 601 11.24 2.82 6.76
N TYR A 602 9.97 3.05 6.51
CA TYR A 602 9.13 2.15 5.72
C TYR A 602 9.31 2.42 4.23
N PHE A 603 10.40 1.94 3.67
CA PHE A 603 10.70 2.04 2.25
C PHE A 603 11.55 0.88 1.76
N SER A 604 11.52 0.63 0.46
CA SER A 604 12.41 -0.28 -0.26
C SER A 604 12.70 0.25 -1.64
N VAL A 605 13.90 -0.02 -2.16
CA VAL A 605 14.33 0.40 -3.49
C VAL A 605 14.98 -0.78 -4.20
N SER A 606 14.67 -0.96 -5.47
CA SER A 606 15.32 -1.94 -6.36
C SER A 606 15.30 -1.38 -7.78
N ASP A 607 16.47 -1.35 -8.44
CA ASP A 607 16.62 -0.79 -9.78
C ASP A 607 15.89 0.55 -9.96
N ASN A 608 14.92 0.61 -10.87
CA ASN A 608 14.10 1.80 -11.14
C ASN A 608 12.82 1.88 -10.29
N MET A 609 12.66 1.02 -9.28
CA MET A 609 11.46 0.95 -8.45
C MET A 609 11.73 1.38 -7.03
N LEU A 610 10.76 2.07 -6.47
CA LEU A 610 10.76 2.53 -5.09
C LEU A 610 9.37 2.29 -4.49
N THR A 611 9.32 1.79 -3.28
CA THR A 611 8.09 1.77 -2.48
C THR A 611 8.32 2.40 -1.13
N TYR A 612 7.31 3.09 -0.63
CA TYR A 612 7.30 3.65 0.72
C TYR A 612 5.86 3.74 1.23
N ARG A 613 5.71 3.88 2.53
CA ARG A 613 4.42 4.22 3.13
C ARG A 613 4.47 5.63 3.69
N ALA A 614 3.50 6.45 3.27
CA ALA A 614 3.39 7.79 3.79
C ALA A 614 3.02 7.74 5.28
N SER A 615 3.67 8.58 6.09
CA SER A 615 3.29 8.73 7.49
C SER A 615 1.93 9.41 7.58
N THR A 616 0.91 8.65 7.95
CA THR A 616 -0.40 9.19 8.26
C THR A 616 -0.47 9.50 9.74
N VAL A 617 -0.46 10.75 10.08
CA VAL A 617 -0.77 11.19 11.44
C VAL A 617 -2.29 11.06 11.61
N VAL A 618 -2.74 10.00 12.27
CA VAL A 618 -4.15 9.88 12.65
C VAL A 618 -4.41 10.86 13.78
N ASN A 619 -5.07 11.97 13.46
CA ASN A 619 -5.57 12.87 14.47
C ASN A 619 -6.74 12.21 15.20
N ARG A 620 -6.73 12.33 16.52
CA ARG A 620 -7.76 11.80 17.41
C ARG A 620 -8.22 12.88 18.34
N ASP A 621 -9.44 12.76 18.82
CA ASP A 621 -10.00 13.52 19.92
C ASP A 621 -10.52 12.57 21.00
N LEU A 622 -10.80 13.10 22.18
CA LEU A 622 -11.38 12.36 23.29
C LEU A 622 -12.87 12.20 23.10
N ALA A 623 -13.39 11.03 23.39
CA ALA A 623 -14.82 10.76 23.32
C ALA A 623 -15.28 9.82 24.44
N TRP A 624 -16.54 10.02 24.87
CA TRP A 624 -17.27 9.07 25.66
C TRP A 624 -18.13 8.17 24.79
N PHE A 625 -18.10 6.89 25.09
CA PHE A 625 -18.99 5.89 24.50
C PHE A 625 -19.77 5.21 25.62
N ASP A 626 -21.00 4.76 25.33
CA ASP A 626 -21.69 3.84 26.20
C ASP A 626 -21.20 2.39 26.02
N LEU A 627 -21.70 1.46 26.84
CA LEU A 627 -21.32 0.06 26.78
C LEU A 627 -21.86 -0.65 25.52
N SER A 628 -22.68 -0.02 24.69
CA SER A 628 -23.08 -0.52 23.37
C SER A 628 -22.12 -0.07 22.26
N GLY A 629 -21.14 0.76 22.58
CA GLY A 629 -20.23 1.36 21.62
C GLY A 629 -20.77 2.61 20.92
N LYS A 630 -21.93 3.13 21.36
CA LYS A 630 -22.49 4.38 20.83
C LYS A 630 -21.76 5.56 21.45
N GLU A 631 -21.34 6.49 20.60
CA GLU A 631 -20.75 7.76 21.04
C GLU A 631 -21.77 8.58 21.80
N LEU A 632 -21.38 9.06 22.98
CA LEU A 632 -22.18 9.92 23.84
C LEU A 632 -21.78 11.39 23.70
N ASP A 633 -20.47 11.65 23.58
CA ASP A 633 -19.92 12.99 23.56
C ASP A 633 -18.45 12.97 23.18
N HIS A 634 -17.91 14.09 22.66
CA HIS A 634 -16.49 14.23 22.36
C HIS A 634 -15.99 15.66 22.60
N TRP A 635 -14.67 15.81 22.81
CA TRP A 635 -14.04 17.10 23.06
C TRP A 635 -12.53 17.08 22.79
N GLY A 636 -11.93 18.26 22.85
CA GLY A 636 -10.52 18.51 22.57
C GLY A 636 -10.26 18.74 21.09
N ASP A 637 -9.20 19.50 20.80
CA ASP A 637 -8.76 19.70 19.42
C ASP A 637 -8.19 18.41 18.87
N PRO A 638 -8.55 18.00 17.66
CA PRO A 638 -7.95 16.86 17.02
C PRO A 638 -6.42 16.95 16.97
N GLY A 639 -5.76 15.91 17.41
CA GLY A 639 -4.31 15.86 17.45
C GLY A 639 -3.75 14.43 17.36
N PRO A 640 -2.45 14.28 17.16
CA PRO A 640 -1.80 12.98 17.05
C PRO A 640 -1.68 12.28 18.42
N TYR A 641 -2.77 12.11 19.13
CA TYR A 641 -2.80 11.40 20.40
C TYR A 641 -2.60 9.90 20.17
N VAL A 642 -1.73 9.30 20.98
CA VAL A 642 -1.32 7.90 20.84
C VAL A 642 -1.87 6.99 21.95
N GLY A 643 -2.23 7.55 23.09
CA GLY A 643 -2.78 6.84 24.23
C GLY A 643 -2.85 7.75 25.46
N GLY A 644 -3.21 7.19 26.60
CA GLY A 644 -3.29 7.95 27.84
C GLY A 644 -3.64 7.09 29.04
N TRP A 645 -3.58 7.71 30.21
CA TRP A 645 -3.96 7.15 31.47
C TRP A 645 -5.05 8.01 32.10
N PHE A 646 -6.08 7.39 32.66
CA PHE A 646 -7.22 8.08 33.26
C PHE A 646 -7.26 7.83 34.77
N SER A 647 -7.41 8.91 35.52
CA SER A 647 -7.66 8.84 36.95
C SER A 647 -9.16 9.05 37.25
N SER A 648 -9.81 8.00 37.72
CA SER A 648 -11.22 8.10 38.17
C SER A 648 -11.39 9.01 39.39
N ALA A 649 -10.36 9.11 40.25
CA ALA A 649 -10.36 9.93 41.44
C ALA A 649 -10.39 11.45 41.12
N THR A 650 -9.61 11.84 40.10
CA THR A 650 -9.51 13.25 39.69
C THR A 650 -10.38 13.60 38.49
N GLN A 651 -11.00 12.63 37.86
CA GLN A 651 -11.72 12.77 36.56
C GLN A 651 -10.86 13.47 35.49
N ALA A 652 -9.58 13.09 35.41
CA ALA A 652 -8.62 13.65 34.48
C ALA A 652 -7.85 12.55 33.74
N ALA A 653 -7.44 12.82 32.52
CA ALA A 653 -6.62 11.94 31.71
C ALA A 653 -5.29 12.61 31.36
N VAL A 654 -4.20 11.87 31.49
CA VAL A 654 -2.88 12.24 30.95
C VAL A 654 -2.73 11.57 29.60
N LEU A 655 -2.52 12.37 28.56
CA LEU A 655 -2.48 11.91 27.16
C LEU A 655 -1.07 12.07 26.61
N GLY A 656 -0.58 11.09 25.86
CA GLY A 656 0.59 11.21 25.03
C GLY A 656 0.22 11.78 23.65
N ARG A 657 0.87 12.85 23.22
CA ARG A 657 0.71 13.42 21.87
C ARG A 657 2.04 13.34 21.14
N ALA A 658 2.03 12.70 19.96
CA ALA A 658 3.23 12.59 19.13
C ALA A 658 3.68 13.96 18.62
N ASN A 659 4.97 14.20 18.63
CA ASN A 659 5.57 15.43 18.11
C ASN A 659 5.55 15.45 16.59
N ALA A 660 5.59 16.63 15.97
CA ALA A 660 5.50 16.82 14.52
C ALA A 660 6.59 16.07 13.73
N GLY A 661 7.75 15.78 14.33
CA GLY A 661 8.84 15.01 13.73
C GLY A 661 8.76 13.49 13.95
N GLY A 662 7.74 12.98 14.67
CA GLY A 662 7.64 11.56 15.03
C GLY A 662 8.69 11.08 16.05
N ASN A 663 9.50 11.98 16.60
CA ASN A 663 10.67 11.69 17.43
C ASN A 663 10.40 11.85 18.93
N GLY A 664 9.21 11.56 19.41
CA GLY A 664 8.88 11.65 20.83
C GLY A 664 7.46 12.07 21.08
N TYR A 665 7.13 12.22 22.35
CA TYR A 665 5.79 12.57 22.82
C TYR A 665 5.84 13.73 23.78
N SER A 666 4.84 14.60 23.74
CA SER A 666 4.51 15.56 24.79
C SER A 666 3.32 15.05 25.58
N LEU A 667 3.31 15.33 26.89
CA LEU A 667 2.17 14.99 27.74
C LEU A 667 1.17 16.13 27.79
N TRP A 668 -0.10 15.75 27.78
CA TRP A 668 -1.25 16.66 27.82
C TRP A 668 -2.21 16.21 28.92
N LEU A 669 -2.77 17.16 29.65
CA LEU A 669 -3.77 16.91 30.68
C LEU A 669 -5.15 17.27 30.17
N SER A 670 -6.05 16.31 30.19
CA SER A 670 -7.48 16.54 29.93
C SER A 670 -8.24 16.52 31.25
N ASP A 671 -8.92 17.64 31.56
CA ASP A 671 -9.98 17.68 32.54
C ASP A 671 -11.28 17.23 31.84
N VAL A 672 -11.72 16.03 32.19
CA VAL A 672 -12.84 15.38 31.50
C VAL A 672 -14.19 16.05 31.85
N GLN A 673 -14.32 16.64 33.05
CA GLN A 673 -15.52 17.34 33.45
C GLN A 673 -15.68 18.71 32.75
N ARG A 674 -14.55 19.45 32.65
CA ARG A 674 -14.49 20.76 31.99
C ARG A 674 -14.30 20.65 30.49
N LYS A 675 -14.02 19.45 29.97
CA LYS A 675 -13.75 19.19 28.56
C LYS A 675 -12.61 20.03 28.00
N THR A 676 -11.57 20.24 28.80
CA THR A 676 -10.37 20.96 28.40
C THR A 676 -9.19 20.02 28.22
N VAL A 677 -8.28 20.36 27.29
CA VAL A 677 -7.05 19.64 27.04
C VAL A 677 -5.90 20.65 27.04
N ASN A 678 -4.99 20.53 28.01
CA ASN A 678 -3.89 21.46 28.19
C ASN A 678 -2.56 20.76 28.14
N ARG A 679 -1.56 21.41 27.58
CA ARG A 679 -0.20 20.88 27.47
C ARG A 679 0.49 20.89 28.82
N LEU A 680 1.13 19.76 29.19
CA LEU A 680 1.91 19.60 30.44
C LEU A 680 3.41 19.71 30.23
N THR A 681 3.92 19.14 29.12
CA THR A 681 5.35 19.11 28.82
C THR A 681 5.66 19.68 27.45
N PRO A 682 6.84 20.28 27.24
CA PRO A 682 7.28 20.72 25.90
C PRO A 682 7.46 19.54 24.95
N ASP A 683 7.52 19.81 23.63
CA ASP A 683 7.91 18.82 22.64
C ASP A 683 9.39 18.49 22.83
N MET A 684 9.68 17.25 23.11
CA MET A 684 11.04 16.74 23.31
C MET A 684 11.23 15.50 22.44
N GLU A 685 12.44 15.29 21.96
CA GLU A 685 12.81 14.06 21.25
C GLU A 685 12.99 12.89 22.22
N THR A 686 12.05 12.71 23.13
CA THR A 686 12.12 11.74 24.20
C THR A 686 10.79 11.03 24.36
N SER A 687 10.82 9.81 24.84
CA SER A 687 9.62 9.11 25.28
C SER A 687 9.22 9.59 26.68
N GLN A 688 7.96 9.96 26.85
CA GLN A 688 7.42 10.41 28.14
C GLN A 688 6.20 9.60 28.52
N SER A 689 6.07 9.28 29.79
CA SER A 689 4.85 8.76 30.39
C SER A 689 4.57 9.44 31.72
N GLY A 690 3.30 9.52 32.11
CA GLY A 690 2.95 10.24 33.32
C GLY A 690 1.68 9.73 34.00
N ALA A 691 1.65 9.85 35.32
CA ALA A 691 0.51 9.51 36.15
C ALA A 691 0.24 10.60 37.19
N LEU A 692 -1.07 10.92 37.40
CA LEU A 692 -1.50 11.88 38.41
C LEU A 692 -1.52 11.24 39.80
N SER A 693 -1.15 12.04 40.82
CA SER A 693 -1.42 11.66 42.21
C SER A 693 -2.94 11.52 42.43
N PRO A 694 -3.36 10.65 43.37
CA PRO A 694 -4.78 10.44 43.62
C PRO A 694 -5.55 11.71 44.04
N ASP A 695 -4.85 12.67 44.66
CA ASP A 695 -5.43 13.98 45.04
C ASP A 695 -5.37 15.04 43.91
N GLY A 696 -4.76 14.69 42.77
CA GLY A 696 -4.66 15.55 41.60
C GLY A 696 -3.71 16.74 41.72
N LYS A 697 -2.90 16.81 42.81
CA LYS A 697 -2.02 17.96 43.03
C LYS A 697 -0.67 17.81 42.34
N ASP A 698 -0.24 16.59 42.10
CA ASP A 698 1.06 16.29 41.52
C ASP A 698 0.92 15.38 40.30
N ILE A 699 1.86 15.48 39.39
CA ILE A 699 2.06 14.54 38.31
C ILE A 699 3.48 13.96 38.41
N TRP A 700 3.56 12.65 38.25
CA TRP A 700 4.82 11.92 38.09
C TRP A 700 5.09 11.71 36.64
N ILE A 701 6.31 12.03 36.18
CA ILE A 701 6.68 11.98 34.75
C ILE A 701 7.99 11.20 34.65
N THR A 702 7.98 10.12 33.85
CA THR A 702 9.22 9.54 33.36
C THR A 702 9.57 10.18 32.02
N THR A 703 10.84 10.49 31.84
CA THR A 703 11.40 10.94 30.57
C THR A 703 12.54 10.03 30.20
N SER A 704 12.43 9.34 29.07
CA SER A 704 13.45 8.41 28.57
C SER A 704 14.09 8.97 27.31
N THR A 705 15.38 9.26 27.39
CA THR A 705 16.22 9.63 26.26
C THR A 705 17.11 8.43 25.95
N GLY A 706 16.70 7.66 24.97
CA GLY A 706 17.32 6.38 24.68
C GLY A 706 17.08 5.38 25.79
N TYR A 707 18.17 4.88 26.35
CA TYR A 707 18.17 3.91 27.44
C TYR A 707 18.44 4.53 28.81
N VAL A 708 18.37 5.85 28.90
CA VAL A 708 18.51 6.55 30.18
C VAL A 708 17.18 7.20 30.52
N SER A 709 16.66 6.87 31.68
CA SER A 709 15.39 7.43 32.15
C SER A 709 15.60 8.29 33.39
N THR A 710 14.74 9.28 33.56
CA THR A 710 14.60 10.13 34.74
C THR A 710 13.18 10.02 35.27
N LEU A 711 12.98 10.23 36.56
CA LEU A 711 11.65 10.37 37.17
C LEU A 711 11.57 11.74 37.86
N THR A 712 10.59 12.53 37.45
CA THR A 712 10.31 13.86 37.97
C THR A 712 8.91 13.89 38.57
N ARG A 713 8.77 14.42 39.79
CA ARG A 713 7.49 14.86 40.37
C ARG A 713 7.33 16.33 40.11
N LYS A 714 6.20 16.71 39.57
CA LYS A 714 5.85 18.11 39.27
C LYS A 714 4.53 18.47 39.93
N SER A 715 4.53 19.54 40.73
CA SER A 715 3.31 20.07 41.32
C SER A 715 2.46 20.76 40.26
N LEU A 716 1.17 20.45 40.21
CA LEU A 716 0.15 21.10 39.41
C LEU A 716 -0.51 22.29 40.12
N THR A 717 -0.08 22.57 41.35
CA THR A 717 -0.51 23.76 42.13
C THR A 717 0.24 25.01 41.63
N ALA A 718 -0.16 26.18 42.16
CA ALA A 718 0.43 27.47 41.77
C ALA A 718 1.95 27.57 42.07
N SER A 719 2.52 26.74 42.96
CA SER A 719 3.96 26.71 43.26
C SER A 719 4.79 26.20 42.09
N GLY A 720 4.24 25.28 41.30
CA GLY A 720 4.94 24.69 40.15
C GLY A 720 6.26 23.97 40.48
N GLU A 721 6.43 23.55 41.74
CA GLU A 721 7.65 22.88 42.22
C GLU A 721 7.91 21.58 41.44
N GLU A 722 9.16 21.40 41.03
CA GLU A 722 9.66 20.17 40.38
C GLU A 722 10.73 19.52 41.24
N GLU A 723 10.56 18.21 41.52
CA GLU A 723 11.52 17.36 42.25
C GLU A 723 12.01 16.23 41.30
N LYS A 724 13.30 16.15 41.09
CA LYS A 724 13.92 15.00 40.42
C LYS A 724 14.08 13.88 41.44
N VAL A 725 13.28 12.83 41.29
CA VAL A 725 13.28 11.66 42.20
C VAL A 725 14.30 10.62 41.75
N ILE A 726 14.41 10.44 40.43
CA ILE A 726 15.49 9.67 39.81
C ILE A 726 16.19 10.60 38.83
N GLU A 727 17.45 10.97 39.13
CA GLU A 727 18.22 11.82 38.22
C GLU A 727 18.72 11.06 36.99
N LYS A 728 19.02 9.76 37.19
CA LYS A 728 19.51 8.88 36.13
C LYS A 728 19.23 7.42 36.48
N PHE A 729 18.61 6.73 35.57
CA PHE A 729 18.43 5.29 35.57
C PHE A 729 18.91 4.74 34.24
N ASP A 730 19.86 3.80 34.28
CA ASP A 730 20.37 3.15 33.06
C ASP A 730 19.38 2.06 32.62
N GLY A 731 18.33 2.44 31.91
CA GLY A 731 17.24 1.59 31.45
C GLY A 731 16.08 2.44 30.92
N HIS A 732 15.25 1.86 30.07
CA HIS A 732 14.01 2.51 29.59
C HIS A 732 12.89 2.24 30.60
N LEU A 733 12.40 3.29 31.27
CA LEU A 733 11.28 3.22 32.21
C LEU A 733 10.02 3.85 31.60
N THR A 734 8.93 3.13 31.68
CA THR A 734 7.59 3.63 31.33
C THR A 734 6.73 3.58 32.59
N LEU A 735 6.28 4.74 33.06
CA LEU A 735 5.37 4.80 34.21
C LEU A 735 3.99 4.30 33.81
N GLN A 736 3.52 3.23 34.43
CA GLN A 736 2.23 2.60 34.20
C GLN A 736 1.11 3.18 35.05
N GLY A 737 1.43 3.61 36.28
CA GLY A 737 0.42 4.18 37.16
C GLY A 737 0.91 4.41 38.57
N ILE A 738 -0.03 4.87 39.42
CA ILE A 738 0.16 5.05 40.84
C ILE A 738 -0.99 4.34 41.58
N SER A 739 -0.65 3.71 42.72
CA SER A 739 -1.66 3.10 43.59
C SER A 739 -2.69 4.11 44.11
N ARG A 740 -3.91 3.66 44.38
CA ARG A 740 -4.98 4.57 44.85
C ARG A 740 -4.71 5.30 46.14
N ASP A 741 -3.92 4.70 47.03
CA ASP A 741 -3.45 5.33 48.27
C ASP A 741 -2.26 6.29 48.07
N GLY A 742 -1.77 6.40 46.81
CA GLY A 742 -0.65 7.26 46.46
C GLY A 742 0.70 6.76 46.91
N ARG A 743 0.81 5.49 47.38
CA ARG A 743 2.02 4.96 47.97
C ARG A 743 2.97 4.36 46.98
N TYR A 744 2.48 3.68 45.95
CA TYR A 744 3.33 2.91 45.02
C TYR A 744 3.23 3.44 43.60
N LEU A 745 4.39 3.60 42.95
CA LEU A 745 4.49 3.78 41.49
C LEU A 745 4.80 2.45 40.85
N LEU A 746 4.20 2.19 39.69
CA LEU A 746 4.47 1.02 38.85
C LEU A 746 5.12 1.45 37.54
N PHE A 747 6.11 0.68 37.13
CA PHE A 747 6.86 0.94 35.91
C PHE A 747 7.02 -0.35 35.10
N ASP A 748 7.01 -0.21 33.78
CA ASP A 748 7.63 -1.19 32.90
C ASP A 748 9.09 -0.77 32.68
N HIS A 749 9.98 -1.71 32.81
CA HIS A 749 11.40 -1.59 32.49
C HIS A 749 11.73 -2.50 31.32
N GLN A 750 12.29 -1.97 30.24
CA GLN A 750 12.77 -2.80 29.16
C GLN A 750 14.21 -3.24 29.43
N ASP A 751 14.42 -4.52 29.72
CA ASP A 751 15.73 -5.14 29.97
C ASP A 751 16.20 -5.89 28.70
N PRO A 752 17.46 -5.77 28.30
CA PRO A 752 17.99 -6.45 27.10
C PRO A 752 17.96 -7.99 27.17
N LYS A 753 17.81 -8.57 28.35
CA LYS A 753 17.85 -10.03 28.57
C LYS A 753 16.48 -10.66 28.77
N THR A 754 15.59 -9.93 29.44
CA THR A 754 14.27 -10.40 29.86
C THR A 754 13.13 -9.75 29.07
N ASP A 755 13.42 -8.76 28.23
CA ASP A 755 12.53 -7.89 27.46
C ASP A 755 11.81 -6.88 28.35
N PHE A 756 10.61 -7.15 28.84
CA PHE A 756 9.89 -6.25 29.74
C PHE A 756 9.75 -6.86 31.14
N ASP A 757 10.08 -6.05 32.15
CA ASP A 757 9.96 -6.39 33.57
C ASP A 757 9.09 -5.36 34.29
N VAL A 758 8.37 -5.76 35.32
CA VAL A 758 7.58 -4.86 36.16
C VAL A 758 8.41 -4.43 37.37
N TYR A 759 8.56 -3.13 37.53
CA TYR A 759 9.23 -2.49 38.66
C TYR A 759 8.26 -1.69 39.51
N THR A 760 8.58 -1.51 40.79
CA THR A 760 7.80 -0.70 41.72
C THR A 760 8.68 0.21 42.54
N MET A 761 8.09 1.33 43.00
CA MET A 761 8.73 2.27 43.96
C MET A 761 7.74 2.58 45.08
N ASP A 762 8.15 2.37 46.32
CA ASP A 762 7.41 2.80 47.53
C ASP A 762 7.73 4.26 47.84
N LEU A 763 6.78 5.15 47.66
CA LEU A 763 6.95 6.59 47.90
C LEU A 763 6.99 6.97 49.38
N GLN A 764 6.50 6.10 50.27
CA GLN A 764 6.58 6.25 51.71
C GLN A 764 7.79 5.56 52.33
N GLY A 765 8.46 4.71 51.55
CA GLY A 765 9.68 4.01 51.92
C GLY A 765 10.97 4.77 51.53
N ASP A 766 11.96 4.02 51.09
CA ASP A 766 13.29 4.54 50.69
C ASP A 766 13.31 5.11 49.27
N ARG A 767 12.17 5.11 48.55
CA ARG A 767 11.98 5.55 47.17
C ARG A 767 12.96 4.90 46.20
N LYS A 768 13.32 3.64 46.43
CA LYS A 768 14.14 2.87 45.51
C LYS A 768 13.25 2.15 44.51
N LEU A 769 13.74 2.11 43.27
CA LEU A 769 13.17 1.30 42.24
C LEU A 769 13.55 -0.17 42.43
N VAL A 770 12.58 -1.05 42.58
CA VAL A 770 12.79 -2.48 42.89
C VAL A 770 12.08 -3.34 41.81
N PRO A 771 12.73 -4.39 41.28
CA PRO A 771 12.07 -5.33 40.41
C PRO A 771 10.96 -6.09 41.16
N MET A 772 9.77 -6.11 40.61
CA MET A 772 8.62 -6.84 41.16
C MET A 772 8.43 -8.17 40.42
N LEU A 773 8.51 -8.12 39.10
CA LEU A 773 8.48 -9.27 38.21
C LEU A 773 9.62 -9.09 37.19
N ALA A 774 10.51 -10.07 37.12
CA ALA A 774 11.66 -10.04 36.21
C ALA A 774 12.04 -11.50 35.88
N SER A 775 11.26 -12.15 35.07
CA SER A 775 11.50 -13.52 34.63
C SER A 775 12.11 -13.54 33.21
N SER A 776 12.21 -14.70 32.61
CA SER A 776 12.60 -14.80 31.17
C SER A 776 11.47 -14.50 30.21
N ALA A 777 10.26 -14.30 30.71
CA ALA A 777 9.10 -13.86 29.91
C ALA A 777 8.99 -12.33 29.95
N ALA A 778 8.35 -11.74 28.97
CA ALA A 778 8.03 -10.32 28.98
C ALA A 778 6.82 -10.07 29.89
N GLU A 779 7.05 -9.44 31.05
CA GLU A 779 6.00 -9.02 31.97
C GLU A 779 5.81 -7.50 31.88
N HIS A 780 4.60 -7.04 31.58
CA HIS A 780 4.36 -5.61 31.40
C HIS A 780 2.89 -5.22 31.62
N LEU A 781 2.58 -3.94 31.47
CA LEU A 781 1.23 -3.36 31.56
C LEU A 781 0.53 -3.67 32.89
N ALA A 782 1.26 -3.49 33.99
CA ALA A 782 0.80 -3.83 35.32
C ALA A 782 -0.19 -2.79 35.88
N ASP A 783 -1.24 -3.25 36.58
CA ASP A 783 -2.21 -2.43 37.31
C ASP A 783 -2.47 -3.02 38.71
N LEU A 784 -2.58 -2.13 39.72
CA LEU A 784 -2.84 -2.52 41.09
C LEU A 784 -4.32 -2.55 41.41
N SER A 785 -4.72 -3.57 42.19
CA SER A 785 -6.05 -3.57 42.80
C SER A 785 -6.25 -2.34 43.69
N PRO A 786 -7.49 -1.88 43.87
CA PRO A 786 -7.78 -0.69 44.66
C PRO A 786 -7.30 -0.73 46.12
N ASP A 787 -7.16 -1.93 46.69
CA ASP A 787 -6.62 -2.18 48.05
C ASP A 787 -5.12 -2.45 48.06
N SER A 788 -4.45 -2.31 46.94
CA SER A 788 -3.01 -2.51 46.75
C SER A 788 -2.50 -3.89 47.25
N LYS A 789 -3.35 -4.92 47.16
CA LYS A 789 -2.95 -6.30 47.57
C LYS A 789 -2.69 -7.21 46.37
N TRP A 790 -3.16 -6.85 45.20
CA TRP A 790 -3.06 -7.65 43.98
C TRP A 790 -2.50 -6.85 42.85
N LEU A 791 -1.64 -7.48 42.05
CA LEU A 791 -1.08 -6.95 40.83
C LEU A 791 -1.63 -7.76 39.64
N ALA A 792 -2.33 -7.10 38.74
CA ALA A 792 -2.67 -7.64 37.44
C ALA A 792 -1.59 -7.22 36.44
N TYR A 793 -1.14 -8.11 35.56
CA TYR A 793 -0.09 -7.83 34.58
C TYR A 793 -0.23 -8.75 33.39
N THR A 794 0.40 -8.41 32.30
CA THR A 794 0.45 -9.27 31.12
C THR A 794 1.78 -10.00 31.05
N SER A 795 1.77 -11.26 30.59
CA SER A 795 2.96 -12.07 30.37
C SER A 795 2.82 -12.95 29.14
N ASN A 796 3.91 -13.20 28.45
CA ASN A 796 3.96 -14.13 27.32
C ASN A 796 4.52 -15.51 27.69
N GLU A 797 4.57 -15.83 28.97
CA GLU A 797 5.14 -17.10 29.49
C GLU A 797 4.44 -18.36 28.96
N THR A 798 3.21 -18.24 28.46
CA THR A 798 2.44 -19.32 27.84
C THR A 798 2.57 -19.39 26.32
N GLY A 799 3.42 -18.52 25.72
CA GLY A 799 3.57 -18.40 24.26
C GLY A 799 2.67 -17.35 23.60
N GLU A 800 1.57 -16.96 24.27
CA GLU A 800 0.70 -15.84 23.90
C GLU A 800 0.71 -14.83 25.04
N VAL A 801 0.39 -13.57 24.75
CA VAL A 801 0.28 -12.54 25.81
C VAL A 801 -1.03 -12.74 26.56
N GLU A 802 -0.93 -13.16 27.81
CA GLU A 802 -2.08 -13.43 28.66
C GLU A 802 -2.08 -12.57 29.91
N LEU A 803 -3.24 -12.45 30.53
CA LEU A 803 -3.43 -11.73 31.79
C LEU A 803 -3.19 -12.66 32.98
N PHE A 804 -2.34 -12.18 33.89
CA PHE A 804 -2.05 -12.84 35.16
C PHE A 804 -2.35 -11.94 36.34
N VAL A 805 -2.58 -12.54 37.48
CA VAL A 805 -2.70 -11.86 38.78
C VAL A 805 -1.73 -12.49 39.78
N THR A 806 -1.10 -11.67 40.60
CA THR A 806 -0.25 -12.12 41.72
C THR A 806 -0.47 -11.23 42.94
N SER A 807 0.00 -11.66 44.10
CA SER A 807 -0.01 -10.82 45.34
C SER A 807 0.97 -9.64 45.24
N PHE A 808 0.65 -8.57 45.96
CA PHE A 808 1.46 -7.36 46.09
C PHE A 808 1.54 -6.94 47.58
N PRO A 809 2.62 -6.31 48.05
CA PRO A 809 3.86 -5.92 47.35
C PRO A 809 4.91 -7.06 47.19
N VAL A 810 4.64 -8.24 47.69
CA VAL A 810 5.52 -9.40 47.54
C VAL A 810 4.82 -10.38 46.58
N PRO A 811 5.42 -10.69 45.40
CA PRO A 811 4.82 -11.60 44.44
C PRO A 811 4.79 -13.02 45.03
N GLY A 812 3.63 -13.66 44.86
CA GLY A 812 3.37 -15.03 45.32
C GLY A 812 3.00 -15.94 44.14
N THR A 813 1.98 -16.75 44.36
CA THR A 813 1.42 -17.57 43.27
C THR A 813 0.91 -16.69 42.13
N ARG A 814 1.13 -17.11 40.88
CA ARG A 814 0.62 -16.48 39.67
C ARG A 814 -0.64 -17.21 39.21
N TRP A 815 -1.70 -16.49 38.89
CA TRP A 815 -2.94 -17.03 38.36
C TRP A 815 -3.22 -16.46 37.03
N GLN A 816 -3.33 -17.33 36.02
CA GLN A 816 -3.74 -16.94 34.68
C GLN A 816 -5.26 -16.65 34.66
N VAL A 817 -5.64 -15.50 34.11
CA VAL A 817 -7.03 -15.00 34.09
C VAL A 817 -7.63 -15.04 32.70
N SER A 818 -6.81 -14.91 31.66
CA SER A 818 -7.25 -14.96 30.26
C SER A 818 -6.67 -16.13 29.49
N SER A 819 -7.25 -16.41 28.32
CA SER A 819 -6.72 -17.35 27.33
C SER A 819 -7.08 -16.88 25.92
N GLY A 820 -6.17 -17.10 24.94
CA GLY A 820 -6.37 -16.74 23.53
C GLY A 820 -5.90 -15.33 23.16
N GLY A 821 -4.97 -14.81 23.95
CA GLY A 821 -4.28 -13.54 23.69
C GLY A 821 -5.06 -12.30 24.12
N ILE A 822 -4.43 -11.37 24.82
CA ILE A 822 -5.04 -10.10 25.23
C ILE A 822 -4.36 -8.90 24.58
N ARG A 823 -5.02 -7.74 24.62
CA ARG A 823 -4.52 -6.47 24.13
C ARG A 823 -4.61 -5.38 25.18
N GLY A 824 -3.50 -4.69 25.39
CA GLY A 824 -3.43 -3.56 26.30
C GLY A 824 -3.55 -3.96 27.77
N THR A 825 -3.81 -2.96 28.60
CA THR A 825 -3.93 -3.10 30.05
C THR A 825 -5.21 -3.80 30.48
N ALA A 826 -5.14 -4.54 31.57
CA ALA A 826 -6.30 -4.89 32.34
C ALA A 826 -6.63 -3.76 33.32
N ASN A 827 -7.90 -3.56 33.60
CA ASN A 827 -8.37 -2.54 34.54
C ASN A 827 -9.19 -3.14 35.67
N TRP A 828 -8.84 -2.81 36.90
CA TRP A 828 -9.63 -3.16 38.09
C TRP A 828 -10.89 -2.31 38.16
N SER A 829 -11.99 -2.90 38.60
CA SER A 829 -13.17 -2.13 39.03
C SER A 829 -12.87 -1.30 40.28
N ALA A 830 -13.67 -0.29 40.54
CA ALA A 830 -13.51 0.59 41.69
C ALA A 830 -13.60 -0.14 43.03
N ASP A 831 -14.39 -1.20 43.12
CA ASP A 831 -14.56 -2.04 44.33
C ASP A 831 -13.58 -3.23 44.40
N GLY A 832 -12.69 -3.38 43.40
CA GLY A 832 -11.73 -4.45 43.31
C GLY A 832 -12.30 -5.85 43.05
N LYS A 833 -13.59 -5.95 42.74
CA LYS A 833 -14.27 -7.24 42.52
C LYS A 833 -14.29 -7.70 41.11
N ASN A 834 -13.91 -6.85 40.17
CA ASN A 834 -13.89 -7.18 38.76
C ASN A 834 -12.56 -6.75 38.11
N LEU A 835 -12.11 -7.59 37.20
CA LEU A 835 -10.96 -7.32 36.35
C LEU A 835 -11.42 -7.36 34.89
N ARG A 836 -11.08 -6.34 34.12
CA ARG A 836 -11.53 -6.20 32.75
C ARG A 836 -10.33 -6.14 31.83
N TYR A 837 -10.42 -6.84 30.71
CA TYR A 837 -9.37 -6.86 29.71
C TYR A 837 -9.94 -6.88 28.30
N ARG A 838 -9.12 -6.56 27.33
CA ARG A 838 -9.48 -6.53 25.91
C ARG A 838 -8.86 -7.70 25.16
N GLN A 839 -9.68 -8.40 24.35
CA GLN A 839 -9.25 -9.41 23.40
C GLN A 839 -9.83 -9.07 22.02
N GLY A 840 -8.98 -8.69 21.09
CA GLY A 840 -9.47 -8.18 19.81
C GLY A 840 -10.25 -6.87 19.96
N ASP A 841 -11.46 -6.84 19.45
CA ASP A 841 -12.45 -5.76 19.61
C ASP A 841 -13.39 -5.97 20.80
N LYS A 842 -13.26 -7.11 21.50
CA LYS A 842 -14.13 -7.48 22.62
C LYS A 842 -13.49 -7.14 23.97
N VAL A 843 -14.32 -6.69 24.88
CA VAL A 843 -13.95 -6.47 26.28
C VAL A 843 -14.59 -7.56 27.13
N PHE A 844 -13.77 -8.19 27.96
CA PHE A 844 -14.19 -9.23 28.88
C PHE A 844 -14.16 -8.72 30.32
N ASN A 845 -15.07 -9.24 31.15
CA ASN A 845 -15.13 -9.03 32.58
C ASN A 845 -14.96 -10.36 33.31
N VAL A 846 -14.09 -10.35 34.32
CA VAL A 846 -13.86 -11.48 35.23
C VAL A 846 -14.19 -11.04 36.65
N GLU A 847 -15.09 -11.74 37.32
CA GLU A 847 -15.40 -11.49 38.71
C GLU A 847 -14.38 -12.16 39.61
N LEU A 848 -13.90 -11.42 40.64
CA LEU A 848 -13.04 -11.93 41.66
C LEU A 848 -13.80 -12.12 42.96
N ARG A 849 -13.64 -13.28 43.58
CA ARG A 849 -14.14 -13.59 44.90
C ARG A 849 -12.97 -13.89 45.84
N TYR A 850 -12.98 -13.22 46.95
CA TYR A 850 -11.95 -13.41 47.99
C TYR A 850 -12.48 -14.42 49.04
N GLY A 851 -12.33 -15.69 48.77
CA GLY A 851 -12.83 -16.81 49.62
C GLY A 851 -11.80 -17.36 50.60
N GLY A 852 -10.78 -16.57 51.01
CA GLY A 852 -9.69 -17.06 51.87
C GLY A 852 -8.30 -16.63 51.41
N VAL A 853 -7.34 -17.58 51.44
CA VAL A 853 -5.91 -17.33 51.05
C VAL A 853 -5.72 -17.21 49.52
N LYS A 854 -6.71 -17.57 48.72
CA LYS A 854 -6.64 -17.71 47.25
C LYS A 854 -7.78 -16.91 46.61
N PRO A 855 -7.49 -16.03 45.62
CA PRO A 855 -8.54 -15.42 44.80
C PRO A 855 -9.18 -16.46 43.86
N GLU A 856 -10.49 -16.43 43.75
CA GLU A 856 -11.24 -17.23 42.78
C GLU A 856 -11.70 -16.33 41.64
N PHE A 857 -11.45 -16.75 40.42
CA PHE A 857 -11.82 -16.03 39.20
C PHE A 857 -13.02 -16.72 38.52
N SER A 858 -14.02 -15.95 38.15
CA SER A 858 -15.09 -16.46 37.27
C SER A 858 -14.56 -16.73 35.86
N THR A 859 -15.30 -17.53 35.10
CA THR A 859 -15.06 -17.55 33.64
C THR A 859 -15.23 -16.16 33.04
N PRO A 860 -14.34 -15.73 32.12
CA PRO A 860 -14.49 -14.45 31.43
C PRO A 860 -15.83 -14.35 30.70
N LYS A 861 -16.54 -13.25 30.91
CA LYS A 861 -17.79 -12.93 30.21
C LYS A 861 -17.55 -11.76 29.30
N GLU A 862 -17.98 -11.86 28.03
CA GLU A 862 -17.98 -10.74 27.11
C GLU A 862 -18.89 -9.64 27.67
N LEU A 863 -18.34 -8.44 27.86
CA LEU A 863 -19.05 -7.28 28.37
C LEU A 863 -19.60 -6.42 27.22
N LEU A 864 -18.78 -6.22 26.19
CA LEU A 864 -19.13 -5.41 25.00
C LEU A 864 -18.14 -5.67 23.85
N THR A 865 -18.57 -5.31 22.66
CA THR A 865 -17.70 -5.19 21.47
C THR A 865 -17.47 -3.70 21.17
N LEU A 866 -16.20 -3.31 21.06
CA LEU A 866 -15.79 -1.93 20.79
C LEU A 866 -15.94 -1.59 19.31
N PRO A 867 -16.29 -0.34 18.96
CA PRO A 867 -16.13 0.14 17.61
C PRO A 867 -14.68 -0.01 17.10
N PRO A 868 -14.47 -0.24 15.82
CA PRO A 868 -13.15 -0.36 15.25
C PRO A 868 -12.35 0.96 15.39
N ASN A 869 -11.03 0.84 15.47
CA ASN A 869 -10.08 1.97 15.49
C ASN A 869 -10.12 2.89 16.73
N LEU A 870 -10.80 2.50 17.80
CA LEU A 870 -10.74 3.23 19.07
C LEU A 870 -9.47 2.85 19.87
N THR A 871 -8.78 3.86 20.39
CA THR A 871 -7.78 3.67 21.43
C THR A 871 -8.43 3.89 22.78
N VAL A 872 -8.77 2.79 23.48
CA VAL A 872 -9.43 2.87 24.77
C VAL A 872 -8.44 3.35 25.83
N ILE A 873 -8.82 4.38 26.58
CA ILE A 873 -8.07 4.90 27.71
C ILE A 873 -8.56 4.26 29.01
N SER A 874 -9.88 4.16 29.17
CA SER A 874 -10.47 3.58 30.38
C SER A 874 -11.88 3.05 30.12
N ILE A 875 -12.23 1.96 30.79
CA ILE A 875 -13.57 1.39 30.79
C ILE A 875 -14.15 1.57 32.19
N LEU A 876 -15.24 2.31 32.29
CA LEU A 876 -15.91 2.67 33.54
C LEU A 876 -17.34 2.09 33.56
N PRO A 877 -17.51 0.78 33.79
CA PRO A 877 -18.82 0.15 33.72
C PRO A 877 -19.77 0.62 34.83
N ASP A 878 -19.21 1.00 35.98
CA ASP A 878 -20.01 1.54 37.09
C ASP A 878 -20.71 2.84 36.67
N GLU A 879 -20.08 3.60 35.75
CA GLU A 879 -20.63 4.77 35.10
C GLU A 879 -21.27 4.45 33.72
N LYS A 880 -21.26 3.19 33.30
CA LYS A 880 -21.73 2.71 31.98
C LYS A 880 -21.10 3.45 30.80
N ARG A 881 -19.83 3.85 30.94
CA ARG A 881 -19.10 4.66 29.96
C ARG A 881 -17.71 4.12 29.64
N ILE A 882 -17.24 4.42 28.44
CA ILE A 882 -15.88 4.13 27.95
C ILE A 882 -15.25 5.45 27.55
N LEU A 883 -14.07 5.76 28.08
CA LEU A 883 -13.26 6.87 27.62
C LEU A 883 -12.28 6.35 26.55
N ALA A 884 -12.32 6.93 25.38
CA ALA A 884 -11.44 6.54 24.28
C ALA A 884 -10.99 7.75 23.45
N LEU A 885 -9.88 7.56 22.75
CA LEU A 885 -9.48 8.40 21.63
C LEU A 885 -10.13 7.84 20.36
N ARG A 886 -10.93 8.64 19.71
CA ARG A 886 -11.53 8.31 18.41
C ARG A 886 -10.78 9.01 17.27
N PRO A 887 -10.67 8.42 16.09
CA PRO A 887 -10.19 9.12 14.92
C PRO A 887 -11.11 10.32 14.59
N SER A 888 -10.54 11.49 14.34
CA SER A 888 -11.26 12.72 13.96
C SER A 888 -11.46 12.85 12.45
N GLY A 889 -11.69 11.74 11.75
CA GLY A 889 -11.88 11.67 10.31
C GLY A 889 -12.02 10.22 9.87
N GLU A 890 -12.31 9.99 8.59
CA GLU A 890 -12.29 8.65 8.05
C GLU A 890 -10.88 8.08 8.14
N THR A 891 -10.71 6.95 8.82
CA THR A 891 -9.47 6.17 8.76
C THR A 891 -9.41 5.50 7.41
N VAL A 892 -8.76 6.15 6.46
CA VAL A 892 -8.47 5.53 5.17
C VAL A 892 -7.31 4.55 5.39
N PRO A 893 -7.42 3.29 4.93
CA PRO A 893 -6.27 2.40 4.85
C PRO A 893 -5.11 3.12 4.18
N THR A 894 -3.90 2.96 4.72
CA THR A 894 -2.73 3.64 4.15
C THR A 894 -2.04 2.68 3.20
N PRO A 895 -2.38 2.71 1.91
CA PRO A 895 -1.70 1.88 0.93
C PRO A 895 -0.22 2.25 0.85
N MET A 896 0.60 1.35 0.35
CA MET A 896 2.00 1.67 0.08
C MET A 896 2.09 2.43 -1.24
N ASP A 897 2.76 3.56 -1.23
CA ASP A 897 3.12 4.27 -2.44
C ASP A 897 4.20 3.49 -3.20
N PHE A 898 4.05 3.39 -4.51
CA PHE A 898 4.98 2.71 -5.40
C PHE A 898 5.36 3.64 -6.55
N VAL A 899 6.64 3.80 -6.79
CA VAL A 899 7.18 4.71 -7.80
C VAL A 899 8.08 3.95 -8.76
N LEU A 900 7.72 3.99 -10.04
CA LEU A 900 8.60 3.55 -11.12
C LEU A 900 9.41 4.73 -11.66
N ASN A 901 10.61 4.46 -12.15
CA ASN A 901 11.53 5.44 -12.74
C ASN A 901 11.91 6.56 -11.75
N TRP A 902 12.08 6.21 -10.47
CA TRP A 902 12.46 7.16 -9.42
C TRP A 902 13.75 7.94 -9.74
N GLU A 903 14.61 7.44 -10.63
CA GLU A 903 15.84 8.12 -11.04
C GLU A 903 15.61 9.53 -11.59
N HIS A 904 14.42 9.80 -12.09
CA HIS A 904 14.04 11.13 -12.57
C HIS A 904 13.70 12.11 -11.44
N LEU A 905 13.46 11.60 -10.23
CA LEU A 905 13.25 12.44 -9.05
C LEU A 905 14.58 12.98 -8.49
N VAL A 906 15.72 12.40 -8.86
CA VAL A 906 17.06 12.75 -8.37
C VAL A 906 17.91 13.51 -9.41
N LYS A 907 17.39 13.63 -10.63
CA LYS A 907 17.98 14.45 -11.72
C LYS A 907 17.36 15.83 -11.71
#